data_d3d3c2df07b744917405f31e97a90f41
#
_entry.id   d3d3c2df07b744917405f31e97a90f41
#
_cell.length_a   1.000
_cell.length_b   1.000
_cell.length_c   1.000
_cell.angle_alpha   90.00
_cell.angle_beta   90.00
_cell.angle_gamma   90.00
#
_symmetry.space_group_name_H-M   'P 1'
#
loop_
_entity.id
_entity.type
_entity.pdbx_description
1 polymer ?
#
loop_
_entity_poly.entity_id
_entity_poly.type
_entity_poly.pdbx_seq_one_letter_code
_entity_poly.pdbx_strand_id
1 'polypeptide(L)'
;MRQRLFITLGMASLAMATFGMKKPKAAIKPLNAATVQQPSYTEWHDLQVNAINRFPLHTNFFTYSPEDMVYEEGGKLVSRDLAQVNKTMSKNYLSLEGTWKFNWVENADQRPTDFYKEDIDDSNWKTMNVPGIWEMNGFGDPEYVNIGFGWRGHFDQQPPAVPTKDNHVGSYRRIIDIPANWDGKQVVAHFGSVTSNIYLYVNGKFAGYAEDSKIAAEFDITPYLKKGKNLIAFQTFRWCDGSWDEDQDFWRLSGVARECYLFARDAKLQLEDVRVTPDLVNNYKDGVLHISTKVKGIGKLNFILFDKEGKQVATATGLAKNGTANITMNVENPHKWNAETPYLYTLQVSLSSALKNGNMKSASMTPVKVGFRKVEIKNKQFLVNGQPVLIKGANRHEMDPDGGYVLSMERMIQDIKIMKRLNINAVRTCHYPDDPRWYELCDEYGIYVVAEANQESHGFQYGDDAAAKKPMFAKQIMERNQHNVSIYFNHPSVVTWSLGNETVMGDNFLQAYKWVKSQDQSRPVQYEQARQGEGTDIFCPMYYPVKNCENYCKNPNSKMPLIQCEYNHTMGNSGGNLKEYWDLVRKYPIFQGGFDWDFVDQGLHRKVLKPMTIKNPEKMSYEELRKIEYCYGGDYNSYDPSDNNFNCNGIIGPDRQLNPHAYEVAYQYQNIWATLKDAAKGEVNVYNENFFRDLSNYALAWSLIEDGVETQNGTIADIEVAPHQTKTFTVPYD
;
A
#
# COMPACT_ATOMS: atom_id res chain seq x y z
N MET A 1 65.04 -14.12 41.73
CA MET A 1 65.97 -13.83 40.63
C MET A 1 65.25 -13.12 39.49
N ARG A 2 65.69 -11.92 39.23
CA ARG A 2 65.13 -11.06 38.15
C ARG A 2 65.80 -11.49 36.84
N GLN A 3 65.03 -11.64 35.77
CA GLN A 3 65.55 -11.45 34.42
C GLN A 3 64.60 -10.52 33.64
N ARG A 4 65.15 -9.40 33.25
CA ARG A 4 64.58 -8.43 32.33
C ARG A 4 64.84 -8.89 30.90
N LEU A 5 63.85 -8.91 30.04
CA LEU A 5 64.03 -9.06 28.61
C LEU A 5 63.75 -7.71 27.92
N PHE A 6 64.75 -7.17 27.25
CA PHE A 6 64.68 -5.99 26.40
C PHE A 6 64.10 -6.42 25.04
N ILE A 7 63.07 -5.72 24.57
CA ILE A 7 62.64 -5.83 23.20
C ILE A 7 62.97 -4.52 22.49
N THR A 8 63.83 -4.65 21.48
CA THR A 8 64.31 -3.59 20.61
C THR A 8 63.20 -3.26 19.59
N LEU A 9 62.73 -2.02 19.52
CA LEU A 9 61.89 -1.55 18.42
C LEU A 9 62.76 -1.40 17.15
N GLY A 10 62.47 -2.22 16.13
CA GLY A 10 62.89 -1.98 14.79
C GLY A 10 61.86 -1.14 14.03
N MET A 11 62.17 0.09 13.69
CA MET A 11 61.40 0.88 12.73
C MET A 11 61.56 0.31 11.35
N ALA A 12 60.50 -0.28 10.83
CA ALA A 12 60.38 -0.56 9.40
C ALA A 12 59.56 0.57 8.76
N SER A 13 60.18 1.40 7.96
CA SER A 13 59.59 2.40 7.11
C SER A 13 58.79 1.73 6.02
N LEU A 14 57.45 1.73 6.14
CA LEU A 14 56.54 1.30 5.10
C LEU A 14 56.35 2.43 4.10
N ALA A 15 56.89 2.32 2.92
CA ALA A 15 56.61 3.18 1.77
C ALA A 15 55.11 3.03 1.40
N MET A 16 54.32 4.07 1.62
CA MET A 16 52.96 4.15 1.06
C MET A 16 53.03 4.27 -0.45
N ALA A 17 52.80 3.17 -1.16
CA ALA A 17 52.46 3.23 -2.59
C ALA A 17 51.02 3.72 -2.70
N THR A 18 50.85 4.98 -3.09
CA THR A 18 49.55 5.54 -3.48
C THR A 18 49.11 4.90 -4.78
N PHE A 19 48.32 3.82 -4.69
CA PHE A 19 47.52 3.38 -5.80
C PHE A 19 46.40 4.40 -6.04
N GLY A 20 46.61 5.26 -7.04
CA GLY A 20 45.56 6.12 -7.54
C GLY A 20 44.43 5.29 -8.16
N MET A 21 43.41 4.96 -7.38
CA MET A 21 42.15 4.49 -7.92
C MET A 21 41.52 5.63 -8.71
N LYS A 22 41.68 5.62 -10.01
CA LYS A 22 40.82 6.38 -10.92
C LYS A 22 39.41 5.86 -10.73
N LYS A 23 38.55 6.63 -10.04
CA LYS A 23 37.10 6.42 -10.08
C LYS A 23 36.66 6.41 -11.56
N PRO A 24 35.93 5.39 -12.03
CA PRO A 24 35.36 5.45 -13.34
C PRO A 24 34.34 6.59 -13.31
N LYS A 25 34.57 7.65 -14.08
CA LYS A 25 33.55 8.61 -14.45
C LYS A 25 32.57 7.84 -15.38
N ALA A 26 31.53 7.25 -14.81
CA ALA A 26 30.36 6.90 -15.57
C ALA A 26 29.67 8.22 -15.94
N ALA A 27 30.02 8.75 -17.11
CA ALA A 27 29.24 9.79 -17.74
C ALA A 27 27.88 9.17 -18.08
N ILE A 28 26.82 9.57 -17.36
CA ILE A 28 25.44 9.29 -17.75
C ILE A 28 25.26 10.03 -19.07
N LYS A 29 25.34 9.29 -20.20
CA LYS A 29 24.93 9.82 -21.49
C LYS A 29 23.44 10.14 -21.41
N PRO A 30 22.98 11.31 -21.93
CA PRO A 30 21.55 11.52 -22.10
C PRO A 30 21.02 10.39 -22.98
N LEU A 31 19.84 9.84 -22.63
CA LEU A 31 19.14 8.87 -23.47
C LEU A 31 18.89 9.52 -24.84
N ASN A 32 19.76 9.24 -25.79
CA ASN A 32 19.47 9.53 -27.18
C ASN A 32 18.38 8.54 -27.63
N ALA A 33 17.43 9.01 -28.40
CA ALA A 33 16.34 8.21 -28.99
C ALA A 33 16.81 6.96 -29.78
N ALA A 34 18.10 6.80 -29.98
CA ALA A 34 18.73 5.66 -30.66
C ALA A 34 18.99 4.45 -29.77
N THR A 35 18.69 4.49 -28.46
CA THR A 35 18.96 3.39 -27.50
C THR A 35 17.72 2.93 -26.74
N VAL A 36 16.52 3.19 -27.27
CA VAL A 36 15.30 2.60 -26.72
C VAL A 36 15.32 1.10 -27.00
N GLN A 37 15.36 0.30 -25.95
CA GLN A 37 15.31 -1.14 -26.05
C GLN A 37 13.98 -1.56 -26.69
N GLN A 38 14.04 -2.43 -27.70
CA GLN A 38 12.86 -2.97 -28.37
C GLN A 38 12.44 -4.27 -27.70
N PRO A 39 11.14 -4.64 -27.72
CA PRO A 39 10.69 -5.90 -27.14
C PRO A 39 11.15 -7.08 -27.99
N SER A 40 11.47 -8.17 -27.33
CA SER A 40 11.66 -9.49 -27.95
C SER A 40 10.37 -10.26 -28.12
N TYR A 41 9.31 -9.84 -27.39
CA TYR A 41 8.03 -10.52 -27.22
C TYR A 41 8.14 -11.88 -26.51
N THR A 42 9.22 -12.06 -25.73
CA THR A 42 9.43 -13.20 -24.85
C THR A 42 9.51 -12.79 -23.39
N GLU A 43 9.38 -11.50 -23.11
CA GLU A 43 9.49 -10.92 -21.78
C GLU A 43 8.49 -11.54 -20.80
N TRP A 44 7.26 -11.79 -21.24
CA TRP A 44 6.18 -12.34 -20.42
C TRP A 44 6.38 -13.80 -19.95
N HIS A 45 7.54 -14.41 -20.28
CA HIS A 45 8.00 -15.70 -19.77
C HIS A 45 9.53 -15.71 -19.54
N ASP A 46 10.08 -14.58 -19.08
CA ASP A 46 11.52 -14.42 -18.76
C ASP A 46 11.71 -13.70 -17.42
N LEU A 47 11.85 -14.45 -16.32
CA LEU A 47 12.06 -13.96 -14.95
C LEU A 47 13.24 -12.95 -14.79
N GLN A 48 14.03 -12.71 -15.82
CA GLN A 48 15.10 -11.73 -15.80
C GLN A 48 14.70 -10.39 -16.42
N VAL A 49 13.49 -10.28 -17.03
CA VAL A 49 13.03 -9.06 -17.72
C VAL A 49 11.69 -8.61 -17.15
N ASN A 50 11.68 -8.00 -15.98
CA ASN A 50 10.46 -7.50 -15.34
C ASN A 50 10.04 -6.10 -15.83
N ALA A 51 10.93 -5.39 -16.53
CA ALA A 51 10.61 -4.09 -17.13
C ALA A 51 11.60 -3.70 -18.23
N ILE A 52 11.08 -2.98 -19.25
CA ILE A 52 11.86 -2.32 -20.30
C ILE A 52 11.40 -0.86 -20.37
N ASN A 53 12.32 0.10 -20.34
CA ASN A 53 12.05 1.54 -20.45
C ASN A 53 11.11 2.11 -19.34
N ARG A 54 10.76 1.35 -18.31
CA ARG A 54 10.01 1.86 -17.16
C ARG A 54 10.89 2.84 -16.37
N PHE A 55 10.31 3.93 -15.89
CA PHE A 55 11.00 4.81 -14.97
C PHE A 55 11.43 4.09 -13.69
N PRO A 56 12.55 4.50 -13.06
CA PRO A 56 12.86 4.10 -11.71
C PRO A 56 11.71 4.47 -10.77
N LEU A 57 11.42 3.59 -9.84
CA LEU A 57 10.38 3.84 -8.85
C LEU A 57 10.75 5.00 -7.92
N HIS A 58 9.76 5.73 -7.52
CA HIS A 58 9.84 6.85 -6.60
C HIS A 58 8.64 6.86 -5.65
N THR A 59 8.70 7.65 -4.62
CA THR A 59 7.57 7.82 -3.69
C THR A 59 6.34 8.37 -4.42
N ASN A 60 5.16 8.02 -3.93
CA ASN A 60 3.92 8.54 -4.52
C ASN A 60 3.82 10.05 -4.27
N PHE A 61 3.88 10.85 -5.32
CA PHE A 61 3.63 12.29 -5.30
C PHE A 61 3.25 12.82 -6.68
N PHE A 62 2.60 13.97 -6.71
CA PHE A 62 2.32 14.72 -7.93
C PHE A 62 2.95 16.12 -7.86
N THR A 63 3.51 16.57 -8.96
CA THR A 63 4.20 17.87 -9.07
C THR A 63 3.36 18.88 -9.83
N TYR A 64 3.06 19.99 -9.18
CA TYR A 64 2.25 21.08 -9.71
C TYR A 64 3.13 22.19 -10.29
N SER A 65 2.65 22.84 -11.34
CA SER A 65 3.22 24.11 -11.81
C SER A 65 2.74 25.26 -10.94
N PRO A 66 3.45 26.41 -10.91
CA PRO A 66 2.96 27.59 -10.19
C PRO A 66 1.58 28.07 -10.64
N GLU A 67 1.25 27.88 -11.92
CA GLU A 67 -0.04 28.23 -12.49
C GLU A 67 -1.19 27.35 -11.99
N ASP A 68 -0.91 26.13 -11.52
CA ASP A 68 -1.90 25.24 -10.93
C ASP A 68 -2.28 25.68 -9.52
N MET A 69 -1.43 26.49 -8.88
CA MET A 69 -1.61 26.95 -7.49
C MET A 69 -2.46 28.20 -7.37
N VAL A 70 -2.99 28.71 -8.49
CA VAL A 70 -3.87 29.88 -8.51
C VAL A 70 -5.13 29.57 -9.33
N TYR A 71 -6.22 30.24 -8.97
CA TYR A 71 -7.48 30.24 -9.74
C TYR A 71 -8.11 31.62 -9.73
N GLU A 72 -9.00 31.87 -10.68
CA GLU A 72 -9.69 33.14 -10.77
C GLU A 72 -11.04 33.06 -10.05
N GLU A 73 -11.28 34.02 -9.15
CA GLU A 73 -12.53 34.19 -8.43
C GLU A 73 -12.94 35.68 -8.40
N GLY A 74 -14.08 35.97 -8.96
CA GLY A 74 -14.59 37.36 -9.03
C GLY A 74 -13.62 38.31 -9.77
N GLY A 75 -12.88 37.86 -10.79
CA GLY A 75 -11.91 38.65 -11.53
C GLY A 75 -10.59 38.89 -10.82
N LYS A 76 -10.31 38.16 -9.74
CA LYS A 76 -9.04 38.21 -8.99
C LYS A 76 -8.38 36.84 -8.94
N LEU A 77 -7.05 36.83 -8.98
CA LEU A 77 -6.27 35.58 -8.76
C LEU A 77 -6.21 35.27 -7.27
N VAL A 78 -6.66 34.07 -6.91
CA VAL A 78 -6.66 33.55 -5.54
C VAL A 78 -5.71 32.36 -5.47
N SER A 79 -4.90 32.28 -4.41
CA SER A 79 -4.03 31.12 -4.16
C SER A 79 -4.83 29.92 -3.70
N ARG A 80 -4.53 28.75 -4.24
CA ARG A 80 -5.05 27.47 -3.74
C ARG A 80 -4.35 27.07 -2.44
N ASP A 81 -5.10 26.47 -1.55
CA ASP A 81 -4.53 25.77 -0.42
C ASP A 81 -3.79 24.54 -0.90
N LEU A 82 -2.48 24.47 -0.62
CA LEU A 82 -1.63 23.37 -1.03
C LEU A 82 -2.06 22.04 -0.41
N ALA A 83 -2.67 22.06 0.77
CA ALA A 83 -3.16 20.86 1.43
C ALA A 83 -4.41 20.25 0.75
N GLN A 84 -5.11 21.04 -0.08
CA GLN A 84 -6.35 20.66 -0.76
C GLN A 84 -6.19 20.52 -2.27
N VAL A 85 -5.00 20.79 -2.81
CA VAL A 85 -4.76 20.66 -4.25
C VAL A 85 -4.83 19.19 -4.68
N ASN A 86 -5.53 18.95 -5.79
CA ASN A 86 -5.69 17.63 -6.38
C ASN A 86 -5.05 17.62 -7.79
N LYS A 87 -4.39 16.52 -8.16
CA LYS A 87 -3.74 16.36 -9.47
C LYS A 87 -4.66 16.60 -10.66
N THR A 88 -5.95 16.25 -10.56
CA THR A 88 -6.94 16.48 -11.60
C THR A 88 -7.22 17.97 -11.88
N MET A 89 -6.83 18.88 -10.96
CA MET A 89 -6.91 20.32 -11.12
C MET A 89 -5.73 20.89 -11.92
N SER A 90 -4.68 20.08 -12.14
CA SER A 90 -3.47 20.54 -12.83
C SER A 90 -3.67 20.56 -14.34
N LYS A 91 -3.20 21.64 -14.99
CA LYS A 91 -3.09 21.74 -16.46
C LYS A 91 -2.05 20.79 -17.05
N ASN A 92 -1.28 20.13 -16.17
CA ASN A 92 -0.28 19.13 -16.53
C ASN A 92 -0.78 17.70 -16.33
N TYR A 93 -2.06 17.49 -16.07
CA TYR A 93 -2.73 16.20 -15.92
C TYR A 93 -3.71 15.96 -17.08
N LEU A 94 -3.75 14.75 -17.60
CA LEU A 94 -4.73 14.31 -18.60
C LEU A 94 -5.12 12.85 -18.29
N SER A 95 -6.39 12.65 -17.93
CA SER A 95 -6.89 11.31 -17.65
C SER A 95 -6.87 10.41 -18.89
N LEU A 96 -6.43 9.17 -18.72
CA LEU A 96 -6.57 8.07 -19.67
C LEU A 96 -7.78 7.20 -19.37
N GLU A 97 -8.52 7.50 -18.29
CA GLU A 97 -9.72 6.76 -17.93
C GLU A 97 -10.85 6.95 -18.91
N GLY A 98 -11.75 5.98 -18.95
CA GLY A 98 -12.91 5.97 -19.84
C GLY A 98 -12.86 4.87 -20.88
N THR A 99 -13.57 5.03 -21.99
CA THR A 99 -13.78 3.96 -22.96
C THR A 99 -12.62 3.85 -23.96
N TRP A 100 -12.12 2.63 -24.13
CA TRP A 100 -11.08 2.25 -25.09
C TRP A 100 -11.64 1.25 -26.10
N LYS A 101 -11.13 1.23 -27.32
CA LYS A 101 -11.28 0.11 -28.25
C LYS A 101 -10.56 -1.10 -27.64
N PHE A 102 -11.18 -2.28 -27.72
CA PHE A 102 -10.73 -3.47 -27.04
C PHE A 102 -10.88 -4.73 -27.91
N ASN A 103 -9.79 -5.46 -28.09
CA ASN A 103 -9.77 -6.79 -28.67
C ASN A 103 -9.30 -7.78 -27.62
N TRP A 104 -10.12 -8.78 -27.34
CA TRP A 104 -9.84 -9.83 -26.39
C TRP A 104 -9.82 -11.18 -27.10
N VAL A 105 -8.82 -11.99 -26.75
CA VAL A 105 -8.67 -13.36 -27.24
C VAL A 105 -8.43 -14.31 -26.09
N GLU A 106 -8.87 -15.55 -26.24
CA GLU A 106 -8.80 -16.58 -25.21
C GLU A 106 -7.39 -17.16 -25.04
N ASN A 107 -6.60 -17.23 -26.13
CA ASN A 107 -5.28 -17.83 -26.12
C ASN A 107 -4.21 -16.82 -26.55
N ALA A 108 -3.05 -16.86 -25.89
CA ALA A 108 -1.98 -15.91 -26.12
C ALA A 108 -1.43 -15.90 -27.56
N ASP A 109 -1.45 -17.06 -28.25
CA ASP A 109 -1.01 -17.19 -29.63
C ASP A 109 -2.00 -16.63 -30.66
N GLN A 110 -3.24 -16.36 -30.26
CA GLN A 110 -4.28 -15.77 -31.11
C GLN A 110 -4.27 -14.24 -31.09
N ARG A 111 -3.44 -13.62 -30.23
CA ARG A 111 -3.43 -12.17 -30.06
C ARG A 111 -3.04 -11.44 -31.36
N PRO A 112 -3.62 -10.27 -31.63
CA PRO A 112 -3.14 -9.43 -32.72
C PRO A 112 -1.74 -8.93 -32.43
N THR A 113 -0.79 -9.27 -33.28
CA THR A 113 0.63 -8.86 -33.12
C THR A 113 0.92 -7.48 -33.71
N ASP A 114 -0.05 -6.88 -34.38
CA ASP A 114 0.03 -5.57 -35.01
C ASP A 114 -0.94 -4.55 -34.39
N PHE A 115 -1.55 -4.86 -33.25
CA PHE A 115 -2.54 -4.04 -32.53
C PHE A 115 -2.12 -2.58 -32.33
N TYR A 116 -0.83 -2.29 -32.32
CA TYR A 116 -0.24 -0.99 -32.07
C TYR A 116 -0.08 -0.12 -33.35
N LYS A 117 -0.23 -0.70 -34.54
CA LYS A 117 -0.07 0.04 -35.81
C LYS A 117 -1.20 1.07 -35.98
N GLU A 118 -0.85 2.22 -36.61
CA GLU A 118 -1.79 3.32 -36.77
C GLU A 118 -2.86 3.05 -37.83
N ASP A 119 -2.58 2.16 -38.79
CA ASP A 119 -3.37 1.90 -39.99
C ASP A 119 -4.21 0.60 -39.95
N ILE A 120 -4.32 -0.05 -38.80
CA ILE A 120 -5.17 -1.24 -38.68
C ILE A 120 -6.65 -0.84 -38.63
N ASP A 121 -7.52 -1.72 -39.18
CA ASP A 121 -8.96 -1.61 -39.02
C ASP A 121 -9.38 -2.15 -37.65
N ASP A 122 -9.71 -1.27 -36.72
CA ASP A 122 -10.25 -1.58 -35.42
C ASP A 122 -11.78 -1.31 -35.32
N SER A 123 -12.47 -1.16 -36.43
CA SER A 123 -13.89 -0.83 -36.48
C SER A 123 -14.77 -1.90 -35.80
N ASN A 124 -14.38 -3.16 -35.90
CA ASN A 124 -15.06 -4.31 -35.28
C ASN A 124 -14.60 -4.63 -33.85
N TRP A 125 -13.67 -3.89 -33.31
CA TRP A 125 -13.24 -4.10 -31.94
C TRP A 125 -14.36 -3.71 -30.97
N LYS A 126 -14.47 -4.46 -29.89
CA LYS A 126 -15.35 -4.14 -28.76
C LYS A 126 -14.83 -2.89 -28.02
N THR A 127 -15.44 -2.57 -26.92
CA THR A 127 -15.02 -1.50 -26.03
C THR A 127 -14.84 -2.03 -24.61
N MET A 128 -13.92 -1.42 -23.89
CA MET A 128 -13.65 -1.68 -22.48
C MET A 128 -13.40 -0.36 -21.79
N ASN A 129 -13.94 -0.20 -20.59
CA ASN A 129 -13.60 0.95 -19.76
C ASN A 129 -12.26 0.72 -19.05
N VAL A 130 -11.49 1.76 -18.88
CA VAL A 130 -10.27 1.82 -18.08
C VAL A 130 -10.49 2.86 -16.97
N PRO A 131 -10.34 2.52 -15.69
CA PRO A 131 -10.13 1.18 -15.14
C PRO A 131 -11.28 0.22 -15.45
N GLY A 132 -10.96 -1.08 -15.50
CA GLY A 132 -11.94 -2.12 -15.71
C GLY A 132 -11.31 -3.51 -15.76
N ILE A 133 -12.00 -4.46 -15.15
CA ILE A 133 -11.60 -5.87 -15.07
C ILE A 133 -12.37 -6.66 -16.14
N TRP A 134 -11.68 -7.51 -16.87
CA TRP A 134 -12.26 -8.22 -18.02
C TRP A 134 -13.42 -9.11 -17.63
N GLU A 135 -13.20 -9.97 -16.66
CA GLU A 135 -14.16 -10.97 -16.17
C GLU A 135 -15.41 -10.28 -15.61
N MET A 136 -15.24 -9.10 -15.00
CA MET A 136 -16.37 -8.30 -14.50
C MET A 136 -17.15 -7.62 -15.65
N ASN A 137 -16.63 -7.64 -16.88
CA ASN A 137 -17.24 -7.03 -18.06
C ASN A 137 -17.58 -8.05 -19.17
N GLY A 138 -17.57 -9.36 -18.84
CA GLY A 138 -18.00 -10.44 -19.72
C GLY A 138 -16.94 -10.90 -20.73
N PHE A 139 -15.67 -10.76 -20.38
CA PHE A 139 -14.52 -11.25 -21.15
C PHE A 139 -13.74 -12.27 -20.31
N GLY A 140 -14.05 -13.54 -20.47
CA GLY A 140 -13.61 -14.62 -19.58
C GLY A 140 -14.45 -14.72 -18.32
N ASP A 141 -14.11 -15.65 -17.46
CA ASP A 141 -14.77 -15.94 -16.20
C ASP A 141 -13.84 -15.65 -15.01
N PRO A 142 -14.37 -15.13 -13.88
CA PRO A 142 -13.61 -15.05 -12.64
C PRO A 142 -13.20 -16.42 -12.14
N GLU A 143 -11.93 -16.56 -11.76
CA GLU A 143 -11.38 -17.78 -11.20
C GLU A 143 -10.88 -17.50 -9.78
N TYR A 144 -11.20 -18.40 -8.84
CA TYR A 144 -10.70 -18.32 -7.47
C TYR A 144 -9.99 -19.61 -7.08
N VAL A 145 -8.75 -19.47 -6.64
CA VAL A 145 -7.97 -20.53 -6.02
C VAL A 145 -7.24 -20.02 -4.78
N ASN A 146 -7.19 -20.89 -3.75
CA ASN A 146 -6.41 -20.67 -2.53
C ASN A 146 -4.97 -21.12 -2.73
N ILE A 147 -4.75 -22.41 -2.92
CA ILE A 147 -3.40 -22.99 -3.06
C ILE A 147 -3.20 -23.52 -4.46
N GLY A 148 -2.14 -23.05 -5.08
CA GLY A 148 -1.73 -23.47 -6.43
C GLY A 148 -2.14 -22.47 -7.50
N PHE A 149 -1.34 -22.51 -8.54
CA PHE A 149 -1.46 -21.56 -9.65
C PHE A 149 -2.81 -21.72 -10.38
N GLY A 150 -3.31 -20.63 -10.97
CA GLY A 150 -4.56 -20.60 -11.70
C GLY A 150 -4.63 -21.56 -12.89
N TRP A 151 -3.50 -22.07 -13.36
CA TRP A 151 -3.43 -23.09 -14.42
C TRP A 151 -3.24 -24.52 -13.90
N ARG A 152 -3.40 -24.76 -12.60
CA ARG A 152 -3.23 -26.12 -12.03
C ARG A 152 -4.17 -27.13 -12.69
N GLY A 153 -3.64 -28.30 -13.04
CA GLY A 153 -4.39 -29.35 -13.74
C GLY A 153 -4.46 -29.19 -15.27
N HIS A 154 -4.06 -28.03 -15.82
CA HIS A 154 -4.07 -27.75 -17.27
C HIS A 154 -2.68 -27.51 -17.85
N PHE A 155 -1.71 -27.14 -16.99
CA PHE A 155 -0.35 -26.83 -17.40
C PHE A 155 0.62 -27.29 -16.32
N ASP A 156 1.69 -28.00 -16.71
CA ASP A 156 2.63 -28.66 -15.79
C ASP A 156 4.11 -28.31 -16.04
N GLN A 157 4.38 -27.37 -16.96
CA GLN A 157 5.75 -26.90 -17.19
C GLN A 157 6.23 -26.05 -16.02
N GLN A 158 7.54 -26.01 -15.85
CA GLN A 158 8.20 -25.28 -14.77
C GLN A 158 8.47 -23.81 -15.16
N PRO A 159 8.61 -22.90 -14.17
CA PRO A 159 9.01 -21.52 -14.45
C PRO A 159 10.31 -21.47 -15.30
N PRO A 160 10.46 -20.47 -16.19
CA PRO A 160 9.62 -19.30 -16.39
C PRO A 160 8.42 -19.52 -17.33
N ALA A 161 8.19 -20.76 -17.79
CA ALA A 161 7.11 -21.03 -18.71
C ALA A 161 5.75 -20.74 -18.08
N VAL A 162 4.83 -20.17 -18.87
CA VAL A 162 3.42 -19.97 -18.55
C VAL A 162 2.56 -20.50 -19.67
N PRO A 163 1.28 -20.86 -19.43
CA PRO A 163 0.43 -21.39 -20.48
C PRO A 163 0.23 -20.38 -21.61
N THR A 164 0.05 -20.85 -22.82
CA THR A 164 -0.43 -20.09 -23.97
C THR A 164 -1.92 -20.29 -24.19
N LYS A 165 -2.43 -21.50 -23.85
CA LYS A 165 -3.84 -21.82 -23.83
C LYS A 165 -4.46 -21.26 -22.56
N ASP A 166 -5.67 -20.70 -22.66
CA ASP A 166 -6.41 -20.00 -21.59
C ASP A 166 -5.63 -18.82 -20.98
N ASN A 167 -4.56 -18.41 -21.62
CA ASN A 167 -3.85 -17.20 -21.29
C ASN A 167 -4.45 -16.05 -22.12
N HIS A 168 -5.51 -15.48 -21.59
CA HIS A 168 -6.27 -14.42 -22.24
C HIS A 168 -5.40 -13.20 -22.51
N VAL A 169 -5.61 -12.54 -23.65
CA VAL A 169 -4.90 -11.33 -24.00
C VAL A 169 -5.86 -10.22 -24.38
N GLY A 170 -5.71 -9.07 -23.73
CA GLY A 170 -6.45 -7.85 -24.04
C GLY A 170 -5.56 -6.83 -24.76
N SER A 171 -5.99 -6.38 -25.92
CA SER A 171 -5.34 -5.32 -26.68
C SER A 171 -6.22 -4.09 -26.67
N TYR A 172 -5.66 -2.96 -26.24
CA TYR A 172 -6.35 -1.68 -26.06
C TYR A 172 -5.83 -0.63 -27.01
N ARG A 173 -6.72 0.22 -27.52
CA ARG A 173 -6.37 1.34 -28.41
C ARG A 173 -7.23 2.56 -28.09
N ARG A 174 -6.60 3.73 -28.02
CA ARG A 174 -7.30 5.00 -27.85
C ARG A 174 -6.55 6.15 -28.50
N ILE A 175 -7.28 7.05 -29.15
CA ILE A 175 -6.73 8.30 -29.65
C ILE A 175 -6.91 9.38 -28.59
N ILE A 176 -5.81 10.04 -28.24
CA ILE A 176 -5.74 11.09 -27.23
C ILE A 176 -5.22 12.37 -27.86
N ASP A 177 -5.86 13.48 -27.58
CA ASP A 177 -5.35 14.81 -27.96
C ASP A 177 -4.41 15.34 -26.86
N ILE A 178 -3.14 15.53 -27.20
CA ILE A 178 -2.15 16.08 -26.28
C ILE A 178 -2.29 17.62 -26.22
N PRO A 179 -2.44 18.21 -25.02
CA PRO A 179 -2.59 19.65 -24.86
C PRO A 179 -1.42 20.45 -25.45
N ALA A 180 -1.72 21.51 -26.18
CA ALA A 180 -0.69 22.33 -26.85
C ALA A 180 0.32 22.98 -25.87
N ASN A 181 -0.10 23.24 -24.64
CA ASN A 181 0.77 23.78 -23.58
C ASN A 181 1.77 22.74 -23.01
N TRP A 182 1.76 21.51 -23.51
CA TRP A 182 2.75 20.47 -23.19
C TRP A 182 3.92 20.43 -24.14
N ASP A 183 3.91 21.24 -25.20
CA ASP A 183 5.04 21.34 -26.16
C ASP A 183 6.35 21.68 -25.40
N GLY A 184 7.39 20.89 -25.64
CA GLY A 184 8.70 21.02 -24.98
C GLY A 184 8.80 20.51 -23.56
N LYS A 185 7.71 19.95 -22.99
CA LYS A 185 7.72 19.24 -21.71
C LYS A 185 8.04 17.77 -21.88
N GLN A 186 8.46 17.12 -20.82
CA GLN A 186 8.44 15.66 -20.72
C GLN A 186 7.02 15.22 -20.41
N VAL A 187 6.53 14.23 -21.15
CA VAL A 187 5.21 13.62 -20.94
C VAL A 187 5.39 12.17 -20.51
N VAL A 188 4.79 11.84 -19.39
CA VAL A 188 4.88 10.51 -18.78
C VAL A 188 3.49 9.87 -18.81
N ALA A 189 3.43 8.61 -19.21
CA ALA A 189 2.24 7.77 -19.08
C ALA A 189 2.33 6.98 -17.78
N HIS A 190 1.30 7.10 -16.93
CA HIS A 190 1.13 6.39 -15.68
C HIS A 190 -0.02 5.41 -15.80
N PHE A 191 0.25 4.13 -15.52
CA PHE A 191 -0.73 3.06 -15.40
C PHE A 191 -0.66 2.50 -13.99
N GLY A 192 -1.68 2.72 -13.17
CA GLY A 192 -1.63 2.49 -11.73
C GLY A 192 -1.59 1.01 -11.31
N SER A 193 -2.15 0.13 -12.13
CA SER A 193 -2.15 -1.34 -11.91
C SER A 193 -2.63 -2.02 -13.18
N VAL A 194 -1.85 -2.91 -13.74
CA VAL A 194 -2.23 -3.71 -14.93
C VAL A 194 -1.87 -5.18 -14.67
N THR A 195 -2.86 -6.04 -14.65
CA THR A 195 -2.68 -7.48 -14.40
C THR A 195 -2.67 -8.23 -15.74
N SER A 196 -1.59 -8.98 -16.07
CA SER A 196 -0.38 -9.26 -15.27
C SER A 196 0.84 -8.44 -15.68
N ASN A 197 0.81 -7.86 -16.89
CA ASN A 197 1.91 -7.09 -17.50
C ASN A 197 1.35 -6.01 -18.44
N ILE A 198 2.21 -5.14 -18.96
CA ILE A 198 1.84 -4.15 -19.97
C ILE A 198 2.93 -4.01 -21.03
N TYR A 199 2.55 -4.15 -22.30
CA TYR A 199 3.32 -3.73 -23.49
C TYR A 199 2.73 -2.42 -24.02
N LEU A 200 3.40 -1.30 -23.81
CA LEU A 200 2.92 0.04 -24.18
C LEU A 200 3.50 0.52 -25.50
N TYR A 201 2.64 1.03 -26.37
CA TYR A 201 2.99 1.64 -27.66
C TYR A 201 2.36 3.03 -27.81
N VAL A 202 3.07 3.93 -28.45
CA VAL A 202 2.56 5.25 -28.82
C VAL A 202 2.88 5.52 -30.29
N ASN A 203 1.84 5.82 -31.11
CA ASN A 203 1.96 6.06 -32.55
C ASN A 203 2.78 4.98 -33.28
N GLY A 204 2.48 3.72 -33.00
CA GLY A 204 3.11 2.56 -33.62
C GLY A 204 4.51 2.22 -33.09
N LYS A 205 5.02 2.95 -32.09
CA LYS A 205 6.37 2.75 -31.54
C LYS A 205 6.30 2.21 -30.13
N PHE A 206 7.14 1.22 -29.82
CA PHE A 206 7.25 0.64 -28.49
C PHE A 206 7.75 1.67 -27.47
N ALA A 207 6.98 1.90 -26.43
CA ALA A 207 7.33 2.80 -25.33
C ALA A 207 7.92 2.07 -24.12
N GLY A 208 7.42 0.87 -23.80
CA GLY A 208 7.97 0.09 -22.71
C GLY A 208 7.16 -1.17 -22.35
N TYR A 209 7.72 -1.92 -21.41
CA TYR A 209 7.17 -3.13 -20.80
C TYR A 209 7.30 -3.06 -19.29
N ALA A 210 6.34 -3.60 -18.56
CA ALA A 210 6.43 -3.79 -17.12
C ALA A 210 5.54 -4.93 -16.63
N GLU A 211 5.95 -5.54 -15.55
CA GLU A 211 5.23 -6.51 -14.73
C GLU A 211 5.04 -5.98 -13.30
N ASP A 212 4.48 -6.79 -12.42
CA ASP A 212 4.03 -6.50 -11.07
C ASP A 212 2.65 -5.84 -11.07
N SER A 213 1.64 -6.68 -11.00
CA SER A 213 0.22 -6.33 -11.23
C SER A 213 -0.34 -5.27 -10.28
N LYS A 214 0.29 -5.06 -9.12
CA LYS A 214 -0.25 -4.26 -8.02
C LYS A 214 0.49 -2.94 -7.77
N ILE A 215 1.35 -2.54 -8.72
CA ILE A 215 2.05 -1.25 -8.67
C ILE A 215 1.90 -0.47 -9.96
N ALA A 216 2.18 0.84 -9.88
CA ALA A 216 2.18 1.69 -11.06
C ALA A 216 3.39 1.46 -11.96
N ALA A 217 3.15 1.49 -13.28
CA ALA A 217 4.18 1.55 -14.30
C ALA A 217 4.19 2.92 -14.97
N GLU A 218 5.35 3.56 -15.04
CA GLU A 218 5.53 4.87 -15.66
C GLU A 218 6.51 4.83 -16.83
N PHE A 219 6.15 5.48 -17.93
CA PHE A 219 6.93 5.48 -19.16
C PHE A 219 7.06 6.87 -19.75
N ASP A 220 8.28 7.25 -20.19
CA ASP A 220 8.50 8.47 -20.97
C ASP A 220 7.99 8.27 -22.40
N ILE A 221 6.86 8.88 -22.71
CA ILE A 221 6.28 8.82 -24.05
C ILE A 221 6.63 10.02 -24.92
N THR A 222 7.34 11.00 -24.38
CA THR A 222 7.72 12.24 -25.08
C THR A 222 8.31 12.02 -26.49
N PRO A 223 9.25 11.04 -26.69
CA PRO A 223 9.89 10.84 -27.99
C PRO A 223 8.94 10.37 -29.10
N TYR A 224 7.77 9.89 -28.73
CA TYR A 224 6.82 9.26 -29.66
C TYR A 224 5.64 10.17 -29.99
N LEU A 225 5.46 11.29 -29.26
CA LEU A 225 4.31 12.17 -29.40
C LEU A 225 4.36 13.01 -30.66
N LYS A 226 3.21 13.24 -31.27
CA LYS A 226 2.90 14.19 -32.34
C LYS A 226 2.05 15.33 -31.76
N LYS A 227 2.03 16.48 -32.42
CA LYS A 227 1.09 17.55 -32.06
C LYS A 227 -0.35 17.11 -32.32
N GLY A 228 -1.23 17.34 -31.36
CA GLY A 228 -2.64 16.96 -31.43
C GLY A 228 -2.87 15.49 -31.17
N LYS A 229 -3.51 14.78 -32.10
CA LYS A 229 -3.97 13.40 -31.92
C LYS A 229 -2.83 12.39 -31.92
N ASN A 230 -2.81 11.55 -30.88
CA ASN A 230 -1.85 10.46 -30.71
C ASN A 230 -2.59 9.16 -30.43
N LEU A 231 -2.16 8.08 -31.04
CA LEU A 231 -2.62 6.73 -30.70
C LEU A 231 -1.81 6.21 -29.52
N ILE A 232 -2.49 5.86 -28.44
CA ILE A 232 -1.94 5.06 -27.35
C ILE A 232 -2.53 3.65 -27.48
N ALA A 233 -1.68 2.65 -27.52
CA ALA A 233 -2.09 1.24 -27.56
C ALA A 233 -1.29 0.45 -26.54
N PHE A 234 -1.94 -0.48 -25.85
CA PHE A 234 -1.26 -1.43 -24.99
C PHE A 234 -1.88 -2.82 -25.06
N GLN A 235 -1.07 -3.81 -24.70
CA GLN A 235 -1.49 -5.20 -24.63
C GLN A 235 -1.07 -5.77 -23.27
N THR A 236 -1.95 -6.56 -22.68
CA THR A 236 -1.72 -7.23 -21.39
C THR A 236 -2.19 -8.68 -21.49
N PHE A 237 -1.57 -9.57 -20.72
CA PHE A 237 -1.81 -11.00 -20.67
C PHE A 237 -2.43 -11.37 -19.32
N ARG A 238 -3.28 -12.39 -19.28
CA ARG A 238 -3.79 -12.96 -18.03
C ARG A 238 -2.65 -13.49 -17.17
N TRP A 239 -1.70 -14.21 -17.78
CA TRP A 239 -0.55 -14.80 -17.13
C TRP A 239 0.77 -14.33 -17.77
N CYS A 240 1.73 -13.97 -16.93
CA CYS A 240 3.15 -13.82 -17.29
C CYS A 240 3.99 -14.57 -16.24
N ASP A 241 5.30 -14.62 -16.44
CA ASP A 241 6.19 -15.29 -15.48
C ASP A 241 6.12 -14.67 -14.07
N GLY A 242 5.78 -13.38 -13.95
CA GLY A 242 5.44 -12.75 -12.68
C GLY A 242 4.28 -13.39 -11.93
N SER A 243 3.39 -14.10 -12.63
CA SER A 243 2.27 -14.81 -12.02
C SER A 243 2.69 -16.00 -11.15
N TRP A 244 3.94 -16.49 -11.26
CA TRP A 244 4.51 -17.46 -10.33
C TRP A 244 4.77 -16.89 -8.93
N ASP A 245 4.88 -15.57 -8.81
CA ASP A 245 5.09 -14.82 -7.57
C ASP A 245 3.85 -14.03 -7.13
N GLU A 246 2.72 -14.18 -7.85
CA GLU A 246 1.43 -13.56 -7.57
C GLU A 246 0.35 -14.62 -7.34
N ASP A 247 0.66 -15.61 -6.49
CA ASP A 247 -0.17 -16.79 -6.22
C ASP A 247 -0.93 -16.65 -4.90
N GLN A 248 -1.49 -15.46 -4.66
CA GLN A 248 -2.26 -15.16 -3.46
C GLN A 248 -3.55 -16.00 -3.39
N ASP A 249 -3.98 -16.33 -2.17
CA ASP A 249 -5.35 -16.82 -1.88
C ASP A 249 -6.36 -15.73 -2.24
N PHE A 250 -6.68 -15.63 -3.52
CA PHE A 250 -7.50 -14.56 -4.05
C PHE A 250 -8.07 -14.89 -5.42
N TRP A 251 -9.01 -14.07 -5.90
CA TRP A 251 -9.48 -14.13 -7.27
C TRP A 251 -8.34 -13.91 -8.28
N ARG A 252 -8.42 -14.58 -9.40
CA ARG A 252 -7.59 -14.36 -10.59
C ARG A 252 -8.39 -13.54 -11.59
N LEU A 253 -8.15 -12.23 -11.58
CA LEU A 253 -8.84 -11.26 -12.41
C LEU A 253 -7.84 -10.45 -13.22
N SER A 254 -8.24 -10.04 -14.43
CA SER A 254 -7.34 -9.42 -15.40
C SER A 254 -7.83 -8.05 -15.87
N GLY A 255 -6.92 -7.19 -16.28
CA GLY A 255 -7.24 -5.87 -16.80
C GLY A 255 -6.55 -4.74 -16.07
N VAL A 256 -7.17 -3.56 -16.05
CA VAL A 256 -6.61 -2.34 -15.44
C VAL A 256 -7.42 -2.00 -14.19
N ALA A 257 -6.78 -2.04 -13.02
CA ALA A 257 -7.49 -1.93 -11.74
C ALA A 257 -7.50 -0.50 -11.16
N ARG A 258 -6.49 0.31 -11.44
CA ARG A 258 -6.31 1.61 -10.80
C ARG A 258 -6.21 2.73 -11.84
N GLU A 259 -6.15 3.95 -11.38
CA GLU A 259 -6.12 5.15 -12.23
C GLU A 259 -5.02 5.13 -13.30
N CYS A 260 -5.34 5.68 -14.46
CA CYS A 260 -4.42 5.85 -15.58
C CYS A 260 -4.47 7.28 -16.08
N TYR A 261 -3.31 7.89 -16.28
CA TYR A 261 -3.22 9.27 -16.74
C TYR A 261 -1.90 9.57 -17.43
N LEU A 262 -1.89 10.66 -18.18
CA LEU A 262 -0.67 11.32 -18.63
C LEU A 262 -0.39 12.52 -17.72
N PHE A 263 0.88 12.79 -17.47
CA PHE A 263 1.28 14.06 -16.87
C PHE A 263 2.48 14.66 -17.54
N ALA A 264 2.53 16.00 -17.54
CA ALA A 264 3.61 16.75 -18.14
C ALA A 264 4.44 17.49 -17.10
N ARG A 265 5.77 17.50 -17.26
CA ARG A 265 6.70 18.19 -16.35
C ARG A 265 7.82 18.87 -17.12
N ASP A 266 8.56 19.79 -16.50
CA ASP A 266 9.72 20.43 -17.12
C ASP A 266 10.73 19.36 -17.59
N ALA A 267 11.20 19.46 -18.84
CA ALA A 267 12.09 18.44 -19.41
C ALA A 267 13.52 18.47 -18.83
N LYS A 268 13.93 19.60 -18.19
CA LYS A 268 15.31 19.85 -17.76
C LYS A 268 15.51 19.92 -16.27
N LEU A 269 14.48 20.37 -15.53
CA LEU A 269 14.54 20.56 -14.10
C LEU A 269 13.36 19.84 -13.44
N GLN A 270 13.63 18.70 -12.79
CA GLN A 270 12.61 17.81 -12.26
C GLN A 270 12.95 17.37 -10.84
N LEU A 271 11.95 17.30 -9.98
CA LEU A 271 11.98 16.46 -8.77
C LEU A 271 11.70 15.03 -9.22
N GLU A 272 12.66 14.13 -9.05
CA GLU A 272 12.55 12.72 -9.44
C GLU A 272 12.13 11.82 -8.27
N ASP A 273 12.47 12.21 -7.03
CA ASP A 273 12.02 11.53 -5.81
C ASP A 273 12.10 12.49 -4.61
N VAL A 274 11.24 12.29 -3.64
CA VAL A 274 11.27 12.98 -2.34
C VAL A 274 10.90 12.00 -1.24
N ARG A 275 11.85 11.69 -0.36
CA ARG A 275 11.64 10.84 0.82
C ARG A 275 11.68 11.68 2.07
N VAL A 276 10.69 11.49 2.95
CA VAL A 276 10.60 12.14 4.24
C VAL A 276 10.67 11.10 5.35
N THR A 277 11.52 11.34 6.33
CA THR A 277 11.64 10.50 7.53
C THR A 277 11.44 11.39 8.74
N PRO A 278 10.20 11.57 9.21
CA PRO A 278 9.90 12.24 10.46
C PRO A 278 10.31 11.34 11.64
N ASP A 279 10.97 11.91 12.62
CA ASP A 279 11.37 11.24 13.85
C ASP A 279 11.04 12.10 15.07
N LEU A 280 11.03 11.50 16.25
CA LEU A 280 10.87 12.16 17.55
C LEU A 280 12.12 11.97 18.40
N VAL A 281 12.61 13.08 18.94
CA VAL A 281 13.80 13.15 19.80
C VAL A 281 13.44 13.73 21.17
N ASN A 282 14.42 13.85 22.07
CA ASN A 282 14.24 14.43 23.40
C ASN A 282 13.08 13.78 24.17
N ASN A 283 13.11 12.45 24.25
CA ASN A 283 12.06 11.64 24.88
C ASN A 283 10.68 11.88 24.24
N TYR A 284 10.64 11.79 22.91
CA TYR A 284 9.45 11.97 22.04
C TYR A 284 8.82 13.38 22.09
N LYS A 285 9.53 14.38 22.64
CA LYS A 285 9.02 15.73 22.75
C LYS A 285 9.12 16.49 21.43
N ASP A 286 10.32 16.54 20.86
CA ASP A 286 10.62 17.37 19.70
C ASP A 286 10.70 16.54 18.42
N GLY A 287 10.42 17.16 17.29
CA GLY A 287 10.44 16.54 15.96
C GLY A 287 11.70 16.87 15.18
N VAL A 288 12.19 15.88 14.44
CA VAL A 288 13.23 16.05 13.43
C VAL A 288 12.70 15.46 12.13
N LEU A 289 12.73 16.25 11.05
CA LEU A 289 12.32 15.83 9.73
C LEU A 289 13.55 15.72 8.83
N HIS A 290 13.93 14.50 8.45
CA HIS A 290 14.94 14.26 7.44
C HIS A 290 14.27 14.18 6.08
N ILE A 291 14.79 14.93 5.11
CA ILE A 291 14.27 15.00 3.75
C ILE A 291 15.40 14.63 2.79
N SER A 292 15.18 13.66 1.94
CA SER A 292 16.07 13.30 0.84
C SER A 292 15.36 13.55 -0.48
N THR A 293 15.95 14.35 -1.36
CA THR A 293 15.37 14.63 -2.69
C THR A 293 16.31 14.17 -3.78
N LYS A 294 15.76 13.60 -4.85
CA LYS A 294 16.49 13.31 -6.09
C LYS A 294 16.02 14.28 -7.19
N VAL A 295 16.94 14.96 -7.81
CA VAL A 295 16.65 16.03 -8.77
C VAL A 295 17.44 15.83 -10.06
N LYS A 296 16.79 15.98 -11.20
CA LYS A 296 17.41 16.17 -12.50
C LYS A 296 17.58 17.66 -12.75
N GLY A 297 18.75 18.07 -13.22
CA GLY A 297 19.06 19.47 -13.51
C GLY A 297 19.71 20.22 -12.34
N ILE A 298 19.84 21.53 -12.48
CA ILE A 298 20.42 22.42 -11.46
C ILE A 298 19.38 23.43 -11.04
N GLY A 299 19.06 23.45 -9.75
CA GLY A 299 18.06 24.35 -9.21
C GLY A 299 18.22 24.60 -7.71
N LYS A 300 17.43 25.54 -7.20
CA LYS A 300 17.27 25.80 -5.77
C LYS A 300 16.04 25.05 -5.26
N LEU A 301 16.22 24.30 -4.20
CA LEU A 301 15.15 23.69 -3.43
C LEU A 301 14.75 24.61 -2.27
N ASN A 302 13.45 24.76 -2.07
CA ASN A 302 12.88 25.44 -0.93
C ASN A 302 11.84 24.53 -0.27
N PHE A 303 11.98 24.34 1.03
CA PHE A 303 11.13 23.48 1.85
C PHE A 303 10.40 24.34 2.87
N ILE A 304 9.07 24.23 2.91
CA ILE A 304 8.23 24.93 3.88
C ILE A 304 7.30 23.89 4.49
N LEU A 305 7.34 23.73 5.80
CA LEU A 305 6.42 22.86 6.53
C LEU A 305 5.29 23.70 7.11
N PHE A 306 4.05 23.32 6.77
CA PHE A 306 2.83 23.94 7.26
C PHE A 306 2.11 23.01 8.22
N ASP A 307 1.50 23.57 9.27
CA ASP A 307 0.54 22.85 10.12
C ASP A 307 -0.81 22.67 9.41
N LYS A 308 -1.77 22.05 10.10
CA LYS A 308 -3.10 21.78 9.57
C LYS A 308 -3.89 23.07 9.27
N GLU A 309 -3.61 24.15 9.98
CA GLU A 309 -4.22 25.47 9.84
C GLU A 309 -3.55 26.32 8.75
N GLY A 310 -2.53 25.77 8.05
CA GLY A 310 -1.78 26.45 6.99
C GLY A 310 -0.73 27.44 7.51
N LYS A 311 -0.40 27.40 8.81
CA LYS A 311 0.65 28.24 9.38
C LYS A 311 2.02 27.58 9.13
N GLN A 312 2.98 28.37 8.71
CA GLN A 312 4.36 27.92 8.52
C GLN A 312 5.01 27.62 9.89
N VAL A 313 5.53 26.41 10.07
CA VAL A 313 6.18 25.96 11.30
C VAL A 313 7.70 25.78 11.17
N ALA A 314 8.17 25.48 9.95
CA ALA A 314 9.61 25.37 9.69
C ALA A 314 9.94 25.63 8.23
N THR A 315 11.19 26.05 7.95
CA THR A 315 11.71 26.24 6.57
C THR A 315 13.15 25.76 6.45
N ALA A 316 13.49 25.34 5.23
CA ALA A 316 14.87 25.06 4.87
C ALA A 316 15.09 25.31 3.37
N THR A 317 16.34 25.43 2.97
CA THR A 317 16.71 25.57 1.54
C THR A 317 17.88 24.66 1.20
N GLY A 318 17.94 24.24 -0.05
CA GLY A 318 19.01 23.39 -0.58
C GLY A 318 19.36 23.75 -2.01
N LEU A 319 20.47 23.23 -2.49
CA LEU A 319 20.88 23.30 -3.89
C LEU A 319 20.82 21.90 -4.49
N ALA A 320 20.20 21.80 -5.66
CA ALA A 320 20.16 20.58 -6.45
C ALA A 320 21.11 20.68 -7.64
N LYS A 321 21.93 19.66 -7.83
CA LYS A 321 22.87 19.53 -8.96
C LYS A 321 22.89 18.08 -9.45
N ASN A 322 21.91 17.65 -10.25
CA ASN A 322 21.84 16.28 -10.78
C ASN A 322 22.20 15.23 -9.71
N GLY A 323 21.31 14.94 -8.81
CA GLY A 323 21.55 13.98 -7.76
C GLY A 323 20.70 14.21 -6.52
N THR A 324 21.17 13.71 -5.38
CA THR A 324 20.47 13.76 -4.12
C THR A 324 20.88 14.98 -3.30
N ALA A 325 19.88 15.68 -2.74
CA ALA A 325 20.09 16.70 -1.70
C ALA A 325 19.39 16.21 -0.40
N ASN A 326 20.14 16.29 0.71
CA ASN A 326 19.65 15.89 2.04
C ASN A 326 19.51 17.12 2.91
N ILE A 327 18.35 17.27 3.54
CA ILE A 327 18.00 18.41 4.40
C ILE A 327 17.44 17.87 5.72
N THR A 328 17.71 18.58 6.79
CA THR A 328 17.12 18.31 8.11
C THR A 328 16.42 19.55 8.63
N MET A 329 15.20 19.38 9.14
CA MET A 329 14.42 20.44 9.76
C MET A 329 14.06 20.01 11.19
N ASN A 330 14.20 20.91 12.15
CA ASN A 330 13.79 20.70 13.54
C ASN A 330 12.44 21.37 13.76
N VAL A 331 11.55 20.71 14.47
CA VAL A 331 10.23 21.22 14.86
C VAL A 331 10.05 21.04 16.35
N GLU A 332 9.94 22.14 17.07
CA GLU A 332 9.74 22.11 18.52
C GLU A 332 8.33 21.62 18.85
N ASN A 333 8.25 20.59 19.69
CA ASN A 333 7.01 20.00 20.21
C ASN A 333 5.87 19.86 19.16
N PRO A 334 6.08 19.12 18.05
CA PRO A 334 5.05 18.95 17.04
C PRO A 334 3.87 18.14 17.56
N HIS A 335 2.70 18.34 16.97
CA HIS A 335 1.61 17.39 17.08
C HIS A 335 2.04 16.05 16.48
N LYS A 336 1.84 14.98 17.25
CA LYS A 336 2.31 13.65 16.88
C LYS A 336 1.24 12.91 16.12
N TRP A 337 1.65 12.11 15.16
CA TRP A 337 0.77 11.19 14.45
C TRP A 337 0.70 9.85 15.19
N ASN A 338 -0.50 9.33 15.39
CA ASN A 338 -0.79 7.97 15.83
C ASN A 338 -2.22 7.61 15.40
N ALA A 339 -2.65 6.34 15.52
CA ALA A 339 -3.98 5.90 15.07
C ALA A 339 -5.16 6.47 15.86
N GLU A 340 -4.94 6.97 17.09
CA GLU A 340 -5.98 7.56 17.93
C GLU A 340 -6.16 9.06 17.67
N THR A 341 -5.05 9.77 17.39
CA THR A 341 -5.00 11.21 17.13
C THR A 341 -4.12 11.52 15.93
N PRO A 342 -4.54 11.15 14.70
CA PRO A 342 -3.73 11.39 13.52
C PRO A 342 -3.62 12.89 13.23
N TYR A 343 -2.40 13.39 13.12
CA TYR A 343 -2.12 14.77 12.75
C TYR A 343 -1.11 14.83 11.61
N LEU A 344 -1.47 15.52 10.54
CA LEU A 344 -0.65 15.65 9.35
C LEU A 344 -0.25 17.10 9.11
N TYR A 345 1.03 17.30 8.92
CA TYR A 345 1.61 18.51 8.35
C TYR A 345 1.66 18.40 6.82
N THR A 346 1.79 19.53 6.13
CA THR A 346 2.04 19.56 4.69
C THR A 346 3.43 20.17 4.44
N LEU A 347 4.34 19.37 3.93
CA LEU A 347 5.63 19.83 3.44
C LEU A 347 5.47 20.26 1.98
N GLN A 348 5.71 21.54 1.71
CA GLN A 348 5.86 22.05 0.34
C GLN A 348 7.31 21.93 -0.07
N VAL A 349 7.59 21.20 -1.14
CA VAL A 349 8.89 21.15 -1.81
C VAL A 349 8.80 21.95 -3.10
N SER A 350 9.49 23.09 -3.18
CA SER A 350 9.52 23.93 -4.38
C SER A 350 10.89 23.82 -5.04
N LEU A 351 10.89 23.63 -6.35
CA LEU A 351 12.08 23.57 -7.17
C LEU A 351 12.10 24.77 -8.14
N SER A 352 13.20 25.52 -8.16
CA SER A 352 13.33 26.75 -8.95
C SER A 352 14.66 26.80 -9.71
N SER A 353 14.64 27.37 -10.92
CA SER A 353 15.83 27.64 -11.72
C SER A 353 16.24 29.10 -11.63
N ALA A 354 17.54 29.37 -11.70
CA ALA A 354 18.04 30.73 -11.82
C ALA A 354 17.83 31.26 -13.26
N LEU A 355 17.27 32.46 -13.36
CA LEU A 355 17.20 33.19 -14.64
C LEU A 355 18.51 33.94 -14.91
N LYS A 356 18.75 34.31 -16.17
CA LYS A 356 19.97 35.07 -16.60
C LYS A 356 20.12 36.42 -15.88
N ASN A 357 19.05 37.02 -15.41
CA ASN A 357 19.03 38.25 -14.63
C ASN A 357 19.22 38.06 -13.12
N GLY A 358 19.49 36.82 -12.67
CA GLY A 358 19.67 36.49 -11.26
C GLY A 358 18.37 36.20 -10.50
N ASN A 359 17.20 36.45 -11.08
CA ASN A 359 15.91 36.08 -10.47
C ASN A 359 15.70 34.58 -10.52
N MET A 360 14.89 34.06 -9.60
CA MET A 360 14.47 32.65 -9.58
C MET A 360 13.11 32.50 -10.27
N LYS A 361 13.01 31.49 -11.13
CA LYS A 361 11.74 31.05 -11.70
C LYS A 361 11.35 29.72 -11.05
N SER A 362 10.23 29.69 -10.39
CA SER A 362 9.68 28.43 -9.88
C SER A 362 9.35 27.50 -11.05
N ALA A 363 9.84 26.27 -10.97
CA ALA A 363 9.57 25.25 -11.97
C ALA A 363 8.47 24.31 -11.51
N SER A 364 8.42 24.01 -10.20
CA SER A 364 7.44 23.05 -9.64
C SER A 364 7.24 23.23 -8.15
N MET A 365 6.10 22.76 -7.69
CA MET A 365 5.69 22.66 -6.28
C MET A 365 5.11 21.27 -6.02
N THR A 366 5.59 20.61 -4.97
CA THR A 366 5.19 19.24 -4.61
C THR A 366 4.77 19.23 -3.14
N PRO A 367 3.49 18.98 -2.82
CA PRO A 367 3.05 18.74 -1.45
C PRO A 367 3.38 17.31 -1.02
N VAL A 368 3.84 17.14 0.21
CA VAL A 368 4.06 15.84 0.85
C VAL A 368 3.44 15.89 2.24
N LYS A 369 2.59 14.92 2.57
CA LYS A 369 2.04 14.80 3.92
C LYS A 369 3.10 14.27 4.88
N VAL A 370 3.16 14.82 6.09
CA VAL A 370 4.16 14.47 7.11
C VAL A 370 3.47 14.26 8.45
N GLY A 371 3.61 13.07 9.02
CA GLY A 371 3.17 12.76 10.38
C GLY A 371 4.37 12.48 11.28
N PHE A 372 4.62 13.35 12.28
CA PHE A 372 5.71 13.12 13.21
C PHE A 372 5.40 11.95 14.14
N ARG A 373 6.17 10.88 13.99
CA ARG A 373 6.08 9.68 14.80
C ARG A 373 7.42 8.97 14.90
N LYS A 374 7.53 8.11 15.90
CA LYS A 374 8.61 7.15 16.05
C LYS A 374 8.06 5.76 16.21
N VAL A 375 8.55 4.81 15.41
CA VAL A 375 8.24 3.38 15.54
C VAL A 375 9.52 2.67 15.96
N GLU A 376 9.45 1.82 16.98
CA GLU A 376 10.62 1.09 17.46
C GLU A 376 10.21 -0.23 18.14
N ILE A 377 11.13 -1.18 18.17
CA ILE A 377 11.01 -2.38 19.01
C ILE A 377 11.95 -2.20 20.20
N LYS A 378 11.38 -2.21 21.41
CA LYS A 378 12.12 -2.04 22.65
C LYS A 378 11.52 -2.92 23.74
N ASN A 379 12.39 -3.57 24.51
CA ASN A 379 11.96 -4.47 25.59
C ASN A 379 10.99 -5.56 25.11
N LYS A 380 11.20 -6.11 23.90
CA LYS A 380 10.36 -7.12 23.27
C LYS A 380 8.93 -6.64 22.94
N GLN A 381 8.74 -5.34 22.81
CA GLN A 381 7.47 -4.71 22.47
C GLN A 381 7.62 -3.80 21.26
N PHE A 382 6.60 -3.77 20.42
CA PHE A 382 6.42 -2.82 19.35
C PHE A 382 5.85 -1.52 19.92
N LEU A 383 6.51 -0.41 19.71
CA LEU A 383 6.14 0.89 20.24
C LEU A 383 5.88 1.90 19.14
N VAL A 384 4.86 2.72 19.35
CA VAL A 384 4.63 3.95 18.59
C VAL A 384 4.72 5.12 19.56
N ASN A 385 5.58 6.10 19.28
CA ASN A 385 5.81 7.27 20.14
C ASN A 385 6.09 6.89 21.60
N GLY A 386 6.83 5.79 21.80
CA GLY A 386 7.21 5.29 23.12
C GLY A 386 6.11 4.50 23.86
N GLN A 387 4.92 4.33 23.26
CA GLN A 387 3.83 3.56 23.86
C GLN A 387 3.71 2.17 23.22
N PRO A 388 3.53 1.09 24.00
CA PRO A 388 3.41 -0.27 23.52
C PRO A 388 1.98 -0.53 23.00
N VAL A 389 1.66 0.03 21.85
CA VAL A 389 0.31 -0.04 21.28
C VAL A 389 -0.17 -1.46 21.02
N LEU A 390 -1.48 -1.68 21.11
CA LEU A 390 -2.11 -2.94 20.75
C LEU A 390 -2.58 -2.89 19.30
N ILE A 391 -2.29 -3.94 18.55
CA ILE A 391 -2.68 -4.10 17.15
C ILE A 391 -4.03 -4.82 17.09
N LYS A 392 -5.07 -4.05 16.89
CA LYS A 392 -6.47 -4.48 16.70
C LYS A 392 -6.72 -4.50 15.20
N GLY A 393 -6.13 -5.50 14.52
CA GLY A 393 -5.97 -5.50 13.07
C GLY A 393 -6.96 -6.36 12.32
N ALA A 394 -7.05 -6.11 11.01
CA ALA A 394 -7.67 -6.99 10.03
C ALA A 394 -6.82 -7.05 8.76
N ASN A 395 -6.82 -8.19 8.09
CA ASN A 395 -6.27 -8.35 6.76
C ASN A 395 -7.27 -7.80 5.74
N ARG A 396 -6.82 -7.09 4.72
CA ARG A 396 -7.73 -6.50 3.72
C ARG A 396 -7.26 -6.75 2.31
N HIS A 397 -8.09 -7.47 1.55
CA HIS A 397 -8.02 -7.52 0.10
C HIS A 397 -8.71 -6.32 -0.55
N GLU A 398 -8.16 -5.80 -1.66
CA GLU A 398 -8.83 -4.80 -2.49
C GLU A 398 -9.90 -5.47 -3.35
N MET A 399 -11.15 -5.49 -2.87
CA MET A 399 -12.24 -6.19 -3.53
C MET A 399 -13.56 -5.43 -3.48
N ASP A 400 -14.22 -5.33 -4.63
CA ASP A 400 -15.58 -4.84 -4.79
C ASP A 400 -16.43 -5.89 -5.50
N PRO A 401 -17.66 -6.19 -5.04
CA PRO A 401 -18.47 -7.25 -5.62
C PRO A 401 -18.89 -7.02 -7.07
N ASP A 402 -18.86 -5.77 -7.56
CA ASP A 402 -19.15 -5.41 -8.95
C ASP A 402 -17.91 -5.04 -9.75
N GLY A 403 -16.94 -4.41 -9.11
CA GLY A 403 -15.72 -3.88 -9.73
C GLY A 403 -14.55 -4.86 -9.76
N GLY A 404 -14.62 -5.95 -8.98
CA GLY A 404 -13.45 -6.80 -8.77
C GLY A 404 -12.32 -6.01 -8.08
N TYR A 405 -11.18 -5.86 -8.73
CA TYR A 405 -10.04 -5.08 -8.22
C TYR A 405 -10.20 -3.55 -8.34
N VAL A 406 -11.26 -3.07 -9.01
CA VAL A 406 -11.52 -1.63 -9.16
C VAL A 406 -12.33 -1.13 -7.98
N LEU A 407 -11.71 -0.35 -7.11
CA LEU A 407 -12.37 0.28 -5.96
C LEU A 407 -12.54 1.78 -6.16
N SER A 408 -13.72 2.29 -5.80
CA SER A 408 -13.93 3.72 -5.73
C SER A 408 -13.38 4.32 -4.42
N MET A 409 -13.15 5.62 -4.42
CA MET A 409 -12.77 6.36 -3.20
C MET A 409 -13.82 6.21 -2.10
N GLU A 410 -15.11 6.25 -2.48
CA GLU A 410 -16.24 6.09 -1.55
C GLU A 410 -16.23 4.72 -0.87
N ARG A 411 -15.89 3.64 -1.62
CA ARG A 411 -15.77 2.29 -1.08
C ARG A 411 -14.61 2.19 -0.08
N MET A 412 -13.45 2.76 -0.40
CA MET A 412 -12.32 2.80 0.53
C MET A 412 -12.63 3.57 1.81
N ILE A 413 -13.32 4.73 1.70
CA ILE A 413 -13.77 5.51 2.85
C ILE A 413 -14.81 4.74 3.68
N GLN A 414 -15.70 3.99 3.04
CA GLN A 414 -16.67 3.12 3.72
C GLN A 414 -15.94 2.05 4.54
N ASP A 415 -14.95 1.38 3.95
CA ASP A 415 -14.14 0.36 4.63
C ASP A 415 -13.47 0.94 5.89
N ILE A 416 -12.82 2.09 5.79
CA ILE A 416 -12.18 2.75 6.93
C ILE A 416 -13.20 3.13 8.03
N LYS A 417 -14.37 3.66 7.64
CA LYS A 417 -15.42 4.01 8.61
C LYS A 417 -15.94 2.78 9.35
N ILE A 418 -16.08 1.65 8.65
CA ILE A 418 -16.47 0.38 9.27
C ILE A 418 -15.36 -0.10 10.20
N MET A 419 -14.09 -0.08 9.78
CA MET A 419 -12.95 -0.42 10.64
C MET A 419 -12.97 0.41 11.93
N LYS A 420 -13.14 1.73 11.83
CA LYS A 420 -13.24 2.59 13.03
C LYS A 420 -14.44 2.24 13.91
N ARG A 421 -15.60 1.94 13.32
CA ARG A 421 -16.80 1.50 14.06
C ARG A 421 -16.58 0.17 14.80
N LEU A 422 -15.79 -0.74 14.21
CA LEU A 422 -15.44 -2.03 14.81
C LEU A 422 -14.20 -1.97 15.71
N ASN A 423 -13.69 -0.78 16.03
CA ASN A 423 -12.49 -0.55 16.81
C ASN A 423 -11.20 -1.13 16.19
N ILE A 424 -11.21 -1.44 14.91
CA ILE A 424 -10.02 -1.86 14.16
C ILE A 424 -9.12 -0.63 13.99
N ASN A 425 -7.86 -0.73 14.42
CA ASN A 425 -6.87 0.35 14.36
C ASN A 425 -5.70 0.05 13.43
N ALA A 426 -5.67 -1.14 12.83
CA ALA A 426 -4.58 -1.59 11.98
C ALA A 426 -5.10 -2.41 10.79
N VAL A 427 -4.38 -2.35 9.67
CA VAL A 427 -4.63 -3.16 8.48
C VAL A 427 -3.33 -3.74 7.95
N ARG A 428 -3.36 -5.01 7.54
CA ARG A 428 -2.33 -5.60 6.68
C ARG A 428 -2.86 -5.63 5.26
N THR A 429 -2.10 -5.04 4.34
CA THR A 429 -2.45 -5.07 2.91
C THR A 429 -2.11 -6.44 2.35
N CYS A 430 -3.04 -7.35 2.45
CA CYS A 430 -2.83 -8.74 2.06
C CYS A 430 -3.17 -8.96 0.58
N HIS A 431 -2.31 -9.58 -0.20
CA HIS A 431 -0.89 -9.83 0.05
C HIS A 431 -0.10 -9.09 -1.02
N TYR A 432 -0.33 -7.79 -1.13
CA TYR A 432 0.19 -6.89 -2.15
C TYR A 432 0.01 -5.42 -1.74
N PRO A 433 0.73 -4.48 -2.35
CA PRO A 433 0.47 -3.05 -2.14
C PRO A 433 -0.91 -2.66 -2.65
N ASP A 434 -1.70 -2.00 -1.78
CA ASP A 434 -3.00 -1.42 -2.13
C ASP A 434 -2.86 -0.16 -3.00
N ASP A 435 -3.98 0.37 -3.48
CA ASP A 435 -4.04 1.67 -4.15
C ASP A 435 -3.40 2.76 -3.27
N PRO A 436 -2.52 3.63 -3.82
CA PRO A 436 -1.90 4.70 -3.04
C PRO A 436 -2.89 5.57 -2.24
N ARG A 437 -4.12 5.76 -2.76
CA ARG A 437 -5.19 6.49 -2.06
C ARG A 437 -5.61 5.83 -0.75
N TRP A 438 -5.50 4.50 -0.64
CA TRP A 438 -5.75 3.76 0.60
C TRP A 438 -4.79 4.18 1.72
N TYR A 439 -3.51 4.32 1.40
CA TYR A 439 -2.51 4.76 2.38
C TYR A 439 -2.72 6.23 2.79
N GLU A 440 -3.11 7.10 1.84
CA GLU A 440 -3.47 8.49 2.13
C GLU A 440 -4.66 8.55 3.12
N LEU A 441 -5.68 7.71 2.91
CA LEU A 441 -6.80 7.59 3.84
C LEU A 441 -6.38 7.03 5.20
N CYS A 442 -5.49 6.02 5.24
CA CYS A 442 -4.95 5.48 6.49
C CYS A 442 -4.14 6.55 7.26
N ASP A 443 -3.39 7.40 6.56
CA ASP A 443 -2.68 8.54 7.15
C ASP A 443 -3.66 9.55 7.78
N GLU A 444 -4.74 9.85 7.09
CA GLU A 444 -5.73 10.85 7.49
C GLU A 444 -6.63 10.36 8.63
N TYR A 445 -7.15 9.14 8.52
CA TYR A 445 -8.09 8.58 9.50
C TYR A 445 -7.40 7.91 10.70
N GLY A 446 -6.09 7.68 10.64
CA GLY A 446 -5.34 7.03 11.70
C GLY A 446 -5.58 5.52 11.75
N ILE A 447 -5.06 4.80 10.76
CA ILE A 447 -4.98 3.34 10.72
C ILE A 447 -3.51 2.96 10.59
N TYR A 448 -3.00 2.10 11.46
CA TYR A 448 -1.66 1.53 11.28
C TYR A 448 -1.64 0.58 10.10
N VAL A 449 -0.62 0.63 9.27
CA VAL A 449 -0.50 -0.21 8.08
C VAL A 449 0.74 -1.11 8.19
N VAL A 450 0.53 -2.40 8.00
CA VAL A 450 1.55 -3.35 7.59
C VAL A 450 1.51 -3.41 6.07
N ALA A 451 2.47 -2.74 5.43
CA ALA A 451 2.55 -2.68 3.97
C ALA A 451 3.28 -3.90 3.42
N GLU A 452 2.59 -4.73 2.64
CA GLU A 452 3.12 -5.99 2.16
C GLU A 452 3.50 -5.94 0.68
N ALA A 453 4.64 -6.55 0.35
CA ALA A 453 5.09 -6.69 -1.03
C ALA A 453 4.18 -7.66 -1.79
N ASN A 454 4.01 -7.45 -3.09
CA ASN A 454 3.25 -8.32 -3.98
C ASN A 454 4.02 -9.62 -4.24
N GLN A 455 4.10 -10.49 -3.24
CA GLN A 455 4.94 -11.67 -3.24
C GLN A 455 4.28 -12.83 -2.52
N GLU A 456 3.81 -13.79 -3.27
CA GLU A 456 3.35 -15.09 -2.78
C GLU A 456 3.56 -16.16 -3.83
N SER A 457 4.02 -17.34 -3.41
CA SER A 457 4.27 -18.49 -4.28
C SER A 457 3.85 -19.79 -3.60
N HIS A 458 2.66 -19.80 -2.99
CA HIS A 458 2.18 -20.92 -2.16
C HIS A 458 2.06 -22.24 -2.97
N GLY A 459 1.79 -22.14 -4.28
CA GLY A 459 1.71 -23.30 -5.18
C GLY A 459 2.96 -24.14 -5.27
N PHE A 460 4.15 -23.59 -4.95
CA PHE A 460 5.38 -24.40 -4.82
C PHE A 460 5.44 -25.18 -3.50
N GLN A 461 4.48 -25.02 -2.61
CA GLN A 461 4.52 -25.54 -1.26
C GLN A 461 5.78 -25.07 -0.47
N TYR A 462 6.04 -25.64 0.69
CA TYR A 462 7.14 -25.23 1.58
C TYR A 462 8.40 -26.07 1.41
N GLY A 463 8.58 -26.72 0.26
CA GLY A 463 9.71 -27.60 -0.05
C GLY A 463 10.96 -26.88 -0.51
N ASP A 464 11.90 -27.66 -1.07
CA ASP A 464 13.16 -27.12 -1.62
C ASP A 464 12.97 -26.49 -3.00
N ASP A 465 11.83 -26.75 -3.64
CA ASP A 465 11.47 -26.16 -4.94
C ASP A 465 10.81 -24.78 -4.82
N ALA A 466 10.60 -24.27 -3.62
CA ALA A 466 9.99 -22.97 -3.40
C ALA A 466 10.81 -21.82 -4.01
N ALA A 467 10.11 -20.81 -4.54
CA ALA A 467 10.70 -19.63 -5.19
C ALA A 467 11.73 -18.90 -4.32
N ALA A 468 11.51 -18.85 -3.01
CA ALA A 468 12.43 -18.24 -2.04
C ALA A 468 13.84 -18.85 -2.05
N LYS A 469 13.98 -20.11 -2.44
CA LYS A 469 15.23 -20.86 -2.46
C LYS A 469 15.88 -20.96 -3.85
N LYS A 470 15.15 -20.60 -4.91
CA LYS A 470 15.63 -20.68 -6.28
C LYS A 470 16.26 -19.36 -6.74
N PRO A 471 17.53 -19.31 -7.15
CA PRO A 471 18.19 -18.08 -7.59
C PRO A 471 17.48 -17.37 -8.77
N MET A 472 16.75 -18.11 -9.59
CA MET A 472 16.04 -17.53 -10.74
C MET A 472 14.95 -16.53 -10.33
N PHE A 473 14.35 -16.65 -9.12
CA PHE A 473 13.36 -15.74 -8.58
C PHE A 473 13.95 -14.59 -7.76
N ALA A 474 15.27 -14.58 -7.52
CA ALA A 474 15.91 -13.59 -6.66
C ALA A 474 15.63 -12.16 -7.09
N LYS A 475 15.60 -11.90 -8.41
CA LYS A 475 15.33 -10.58 -8.97
C LYS A 475 13.89 -10.15 -8.72
N GLN A 476 12.91 -11.00 -9.00
CA GLN A 476 11.50 -10.68 -8.80
C GLN A 476 11.19 -10.43 -7.33
N ILE A 477 11.56 -11.30 -6.42
CA ILE A 477 11.36 -11.15 -4.97
C ILE A 477 11.99 -9.85 -4.47
N MET A 478 13.21 -9.53 -4.92
CA MET A 478 13.90 -8.30 -4.55
C MET A 478 13.15 -7.06 -5.08
N GLU A 479 12.80 -7.04 -6.37
CA GLU A 479 12.15 -5.88 -6.99
C GLU A 479 10.77 -5.62 -6.38
N ARG A 480 9.95 -6.64 -6.09
CA ARG A 480 8.65 -6.49 -5.43
C ARG A 480 8.75 -5.84 -4.05
N ASN A 481 9.77 -6.19 -3.29
CA ASN A 481 10.07 -5.52 -2.02
C ASN A 481 10.57 -4.08 -2.22
N GLN A 482 11.38 -3.85 -3.27
CA GLN A 482 11.82 -2.49 -3.64
C GLN A 482 10.64 -1.61 -4.05
N HIS A 483 9.68 -2.16 -4.77
CA HIS A 483 8.47 -1.47 -5.19
C HIS A 483 7.65 -1.01 -3.99
N ASN A 484 7.35 -1.92 -3.07
CA ASN A 484 6.60 -1.64 -1.87
C ASN A 484 7.22 -0.49 -1.06
N VAL A 485 8.50 -0.62 -0.71
CA VAL A 485 9.21 0.38 0.10
C VAL A 485 9.36 1.72 -0.64
N SER A 486 9.70 1.70 -1.93
CA SER A 486 9.97 2.95 -2.67
C SER A 486 8.72 3.80 -2.84
N ILE A 487 7.59 3.19 -3.18
CA ILE A 487 6.34 3.91 -3.47
C ILE A 487 5.71 4.45 -2.18
N TYR A 488 5.65 3.63 -1.13
CA TYR A 488 4.88 3.92 0.08
C TYR A 488 5.72 4.47 1.24
N PHE A 489 6.98 4.84 0.98
CA PHE A 489 7.93 5.30 2.00
C PHE A 489 7.43 6.47 2.86
N ASN A 490 6.72 7.41 2.27
CA ASN A 490 6.34 8.68 2.91
C ASN A 490 5.11 8.58 3.83
N HIS A 491 4.40 7.45 3.84
CA HIS A 491 3.17 7.32 4.61
C HIS A 491 3.44 7.10 6.11
N PRO A 492 3.00 8.01 6.99
CA PRO A 492 3.15 7.82 8.44
C PRO A 492 2.35 6.64 8.98
N SER A 493 1.25 6.26 8.31
CA SER A 493 0.45 5.09 8.65
C SER A 493 1.22 3.78 8.50
N VAL A 494 2.14 3.68 7.55
CA VAL A 494 3.00 2.49 7.39
C VAL A 494 3.95 2.40 8.57
N VAL A 495 3.71 1.42 9.45
CA VAL A 495 4.48 1.20 10.68
C VAL A 495 5.33 -0.07 10.63
N THR A 496 5.09 -0.94 9.64
CA THR A 496 5.86 -2.18 9.43
C THR A 496 5.89 -2.48 7.93
N TRP A 497 7.04 -2.93 7.44
CA TRP A 497 7.19 -3.51 6.11
C TRP A 497 7.03 -5.02 6.20
N SER A 498 6.27 -5.62 5.28
CA SER A 498 6.14 -7.08 5.16
C SER A 498 6.71 -7.54 3.82
N LEU A 499 7.54 -8.59 3.88
CA LEU A 499 8.29 -9.04 2.70
C LEU A 499 7.44 -9.85 1.72
N GLY A 500 6.28 -10.30 2.14
CA GLY A 500 5.37 -11.13 1.35
C GLY A 500 4.63 -12.14 2.22
N ASN A 501 3.99 -13.10 1.55
CA ASN A 501 3.14 -14.12 2.15
C ASN A 501 3.57 -15.51 1.71
N GLU A 502 3.24 -16.53 2.45
CA GLU A 502 3.24 -17.99 2.23
C GLU A 502 4.22 -18.52 1.16
N THR A 503 5.46 -18.03 1.20
CA THR A 503 6.54 -18.44 0.29
C THR A 503 7.76 -18.84 1.09
N VAL A 504 7.83 -19.95 1.68
CA VAL A 504 8.88 -20.42 2.59
C VAL A 504 10.09 -19.46 2.79
N MET A 505 10.79 -19.53 3.89
CA MET A 505 12.01 -18.71 4.10
C MET A 505 13.17 -19.26 3.27
N GLY A 506 13.91 -18.38 2.59
CA GLY A 506 15.07 -18.69 1.77
C GLY A 506 16.00 -17.50 1.59
N ASP A 507 17.12 -17.72 0.91
CA ASP A 507 18.14 -16.67 0.70
C ASP A 507 17.57 -15.43 -0.01
N ASN A 508 16.63 -15.60 -0.93
CA ASN A 508 16.02 -14.48 -1.65
C ASN A 508 15.31 -13.51 -0.70
N PHE A 509 14.54 -14.03 0.27
CA PHE A 509 13.88 -13.20 1.29
C PHE A 509 14.88 -12.61 2.29
N LEU A 510 15.94 -13.35 2.64
CA LEU A 510 16.97 -12.80 3.51
C LEU A 510 17.70 -11.61 2.86
N GLN A 511 17.96 -11.66 1.57
CA GLN A 511 18.51 -10.51 0.83
C GLN A 511 17.53 -9.36 0.75
N ALA A 512 16.25 -9.64 0.51
CA ALA A 512 15.19 -8.61 0.53
C ALA A 512 15.08 -7.93 1.91
N TYR A 513 15.08 -8.70 3.01
CA TYR A 513 15.12 -8.16 4.37
C TYR A 513 16.30 -7.20 4.58
N LYS A 514 17.51 -7.65 4.22
CA LYS A 514 18.73 -6.83 4.36
C LYS A 514 18.65 -5.54 3.54
N TRP A 515 18.08 -5.63 2.34
CA TRP A 515 17.88 -4.46 1.50
C TRP A 515 16.87 -3.49 2.13
N VAL A 516 15.70 -3.95 2.57
CA VAL A 516 14.69 -3.10 3.23
C VAL A 516 15.28 -2.40 4.43
N LYS A 517 16.00 -3.13 5.31
CA LYS A 517 16.67 -2.55 6.50
C LYS A 517 17.74 -1.53 6.12
N SER A 518 18.38 -1.65 4.95
CA SER A 518 19.34 -0.67 4.45
C SER A 518 18.67 0.62 3.95
N GLN A 519 17.42 0.53 3.50
CA GLN A 519 16.65 1.68 2.99
C GLN A 519 15.89 2.42 4.09
N ASP A 520 15.36 1.66 5.04
CA ASP A 520 14.54 2.23 6.12
C ASP A 520 14.86 1.58 7.48
N GLN A 521 15.45 2.37 8.37
CA GLN A 521 15.71 1.97 9.75
C GLN A 521 14.65 2.49 10.73
N SER A 522 13.69 3.26 10.24
CA SER A 522 12.64 3.86 11.06
C SER A 522 11.45 2.95 11.29
N ARG A 523 11.41 1.79 10.63
CA ARG A 523 10.32 0.81 10.70
C ARG A 523 10.87 -0.60 10.84
N PRO A 524 10.21 -1.47 11.62
CA PRO A 524 10.50 -2.90 11.61
C PRO A 524 10.07 -3.55 10.30
N VAL A 525 10.63 -4.74 10.06
CA VAL A 525 10.29 -5.63 8.95
C VAL A 525 9.73 -6.91 9.52
N GLN A 526 8.66 -7.45 8.91
CA GLN A 526 8.12 -8.75 9.26
C GLN A 526 8.09 -9.70 8.08
N TYR A 527 8.18 -10.99 8.36
CA TYR A 527 7.91 -12.09 7.45
C TYR A 527 7.57 -13.35 8.24
N GLU A 528 6.38 -13.90 8.01
CA GLU A 528 5.83 -14.97 8.86
C GLU A 528 6.66 -16.27 8.79
N GLN A 529 7.16 -16.65 7.60
CA GLN A 529 7.97 -17.86 7.43
C GLN A 529 9.40 -17.74 7.98
N ALA A 530 9.85 -16.54 8.34
CA ALA A 530 11.09 -16.36 9.10
C ALA A 530 10.92 -16.81 10.56
N ARG A 531 9.69 -16.98 11.03
CA ARG A 531 9.35 -17.40 12.40
C ARG A 531 10.06 -16.53 13.46
N GLN A 532 11.05 -17.06 14.16
CA GLN A 532 11.88 -16.36 15.16
C GLN A 532 13.35 -16.24 14.70
N GLY A 533 13.60 -16.48 13.41
CA GLY A 533 14.94 -16.45 12.81
C GLY A 533 15.33 -15.10 12.24
N GLU A 534 16.43 -15.07 11.49
CA GLU A 534 16.84 -13.91 10.70
C GLU A 534 15.83 -13.67 9.56
N GLY A 535 15.53 -12.41 9.27
CA GLY A 535 14.58 -12.02 8.21
C GLY A 535 13.27 -11.44 8.74
N THR A 536 13.11 -11.31 10.05
CA THR A 536 11.97 -10.65 10.69
C THR A 536 12.38 -9.95 12.00
N ASP A 537 11.75 -8.82 12.29
CA ASP A 537 11.90 -8.11 13.57
C ASP A 537 10.74 -8.44 14.53
N ILE A 538 9.66 -9.02 14.02
CA ILE A 538 8.42 -9.34 14.75
C ILE A 538 8.15 -10.84 14.58
N PHE A 539 7.81 -11.54 15.66
CA PHE A 539 7.24 -12.88 15.55
C PHE A 539 5.79 -12.76 15.14
N CYS A 540 5.50 -13.05 13.87
CA CYS A 540 4.20 -12.85 13.25
C CYS A 540 3.64 -14.14 12.64
N PRO A 541 3.37 -15.18 13.46
CA PRO A 541 2.83 -16.44 12.94
C PRO A 541 1.40 -16.29 12.46
N MET A 542 0.96 -17.25 11.63
CA MET A 542 -0.44 -17.43 11.24
C MET A 542 -1.12 -18.45 12.15
N TYR A 543 -2.37 -18.15 12.53
CA TYR A 543 -3.27 -19.06 13.25
C TYR A 543 -2.61 -19.79 14.42
N TYR A 544 -1.71 -19.08 15.12
CA TYR A 544 -0.95 -19.67 16.23
C TYR A 544 -1.89 -19.90 17.40
N PRO A 545 -2.12 -21.15 17.82
CA PRO A 545 -3.15 -21.47 18.81
C PRO A 545 -2.95 -20.73 20.13
N VAL A 546 -4.04 -20.39 20.82
CA VAL A 546 -4.03 -19.67 22.12
C VAL A 546 -3.00 -20.26 23.09
N LYS A 547 -2.96 -21.60 23.19
CA LYS A 547 -2.00 -22.29 24.06
C LYS A 547 -0.54 -22.05 23.67
N ASN A 548 -0.28 -21.98 22.37
CA ASN A 548 1.07 -21.74 21.85
C ASN A 548 1.47 -20.27 22.05
N CYS A 549 0.53 -19.34 21.89
CA CYS A 549 0.73 -17.92 22.24
C CYS A 549 1.10 -17.78 23.71
N GLU A 550 0.36 -18.45 24.62
CA GLU A 550 0.67 -18.42 26.05
C GLU A 550 2.04 -19.01 26.37
N ASN A 551 2.41 -20.13 25.72
CA ASN A 551 3.73 -20.75 25.88
C ASN A 551 4.85 -19.80 25.41
N TYR A 552 4.65 -19.12 24.27
CA TYR A 552 5.58 -18.11 23.79
C TYR A 552 5.75 -16.96 24.79
N CYS A 553 4.65 -16.46 25.31
CA CYS A 553 4.66 -15.36 26.30
C CYS A 553 5.38 -15.73 27.59
N LYS A 554 5.23 -16.97 28.04
CA LYS A 554 5.87 -17.51 29.26
C LYS A 554 7.35 -17.86 29.07
N ASN A 555 7.81 -18.02 27.82
CA ASN A 555 9.17 -18.44 27.55
C ASN A 555 10.15 -17.23 27.74
N PRO A 556 11.08 -17.29 28.71
CA PRO A 556 12.03 -16.20 28.94
C PRO A 556 12.97 -15.94 27.75
N ASN A 557 13.15 -16.93 26.88
CA ASN A 557 13.98 -16.86 25.68
C ASN A 557 13.29 -16.21 24.48
N SER A 558 11.99 -15.95 24.55
CA SER A 558 11.29 -15.17 23.51
C SER A 558 11.88 -13.77 23.42
N LYS A 559 12.22 -13.32 22.19
CA LYS A 559 12.99 -12.08 21.97
C LYS A 559 12.21 -11.01 21.23
N MET A 560 11.20 -11.38 20.48
CA MET A 560 10.44 -10.50 19.57
C MET A 560 9.04 -10.24 20.12
N PRO A 561 8.42 -9.09 19.82
CA PRO A 561 6.99 -8.93 20.05
C PRO A 561 6.22 -9.98 19.24
N LEU A 562 5.16 -10.54 19.83
CA LEU A 562 4.22 -11.42 19.16
C LEU A 562 3.07 -10.59 18.61
N ILE A 563 2.91 -10.57 17.30
CA ILE A 563 1.78 -9.94 16.59
C ILE A 563 1.41 -10.90 15.47
N GLN A 564 0.28 -11.61 15.58
CA GLN A 564 -0.09 -12.58 14.55
C GLN A 564 -0.46 -11.85 13.24
N CYS A 565 0.18 -12.19 12.13
CA CYS A 565 -0.19 -11.61 10.84
C CYS A 565 -1.54 -12.13 10.35
N GLU A 566 -1.96 -13.30 10.80
CA GLU A 566 -3.30 -13.85 10.58
C GLU A 566 -3.76 -14.65 11.81
N TYR A 567 -4.99 -14.43 12.22
CA TYR A 567 -5.65 -15.24 13.25
C TYR A 567 -7.18 -15.17 13.11
N ASN A 568 -7.91 -15.93 13.91
CA ASN A 568 -9.36 -15.90 13.99
C ASN A 568 -10.05 -16.04 12.61
N HIS A 569 -9.64 -17.03 11.80
CA HIS A 569 -10.20 -17.26 10.46
C HIS A 569 -11.73 -17.36 10.50
N THR A 570 -12.44 -16.41 9.86
CA THR A 570 -13.88 -16.22 10.04
C THR A 570 -14.74 -16.78 8.89
N MET A 571 -14.27 -17.81 8.21
CA MET A 571 -15.04 -18.48 7.16
C MET A 571 -16.36 -19.03 7.69
N GLY A 572 -17.46 -18.52 7.18
CA GLY A 572 -18.82 -18.90 7.61
C GLY A 572 -19.00 -18.64 9.10
N ASN A 573 -19.14 -19.71 9.88
CA ASN A 573 -19.37 -19.64 11.33
C ASN A 573 -18.19 -20.20 12.14
N SER A 574 -16.96 -20.12 11.60
CA SER A 574 -15.75 -20.72 12.18
C SER A 574 -14.98 -19.77 13.10
N GLY A 575 -15.26 -18.48 13.10
CA GLY A 575 -14.65 -17.53 14.02
C GLY A 575 -14.91 -17.88 15.47
N GLY A 576 -13.92 -17.66 16.36
CA GLY A 576 -14.06 -17.96 17.78
C GLY A 576 -12.75 -17.87 18.54
N ASN A 577 -12.82 -18.01 19.87
CA ASN A 577 -11.68 -17.85 20.80
C ASN A 577 -11.03 -16.45 20.76
N LEU A 578 -11.67 -15.45 20.17
CA LEU A 578 -11.11 -14.10 20.10
C LEU A 578 -10.91 -13.53 21.50
N LYS A 579 -11.84 -13.79 22.41
CA LYS A 579 -11.72 -13.43 23.83
C LYS A 579 -10.46 -14.03 24.45
N GLU A 580 -10.20 -15.32 24.26
CA GLU A 580 -9.06 -16.03 24.84
C GLU A 580 -7.72 -15.46 24.34
N TYR A 581 -7.63 -15.07 23.05
CA TYR A 581 -6.47 -14.36 22.54
C TYR A 581 -6.31 -13.00 23.22
N TRP A 582 -7.40 -12.23 23.36
CA TRP A 582 -7.35 -10.88 23.94
C TRP A 582 -7.15 -10.86 25.44
N ASP A 583 -7.57 -11.91 26.16
CA ASP A 583 -7.19 -12.13 27.55
C ASP A 583 -5.67 -12.30 27.69
N LEU A 584 -5.00 -13.01 26.75
CA LEU A 584 -3.55 -13.14 26.74
C LEU A 584 -2.85 -11.83 26.32
N VAL A 585 -3.38 -11.11 25.34
CA VAL A 585 -2.86 -9.81 24.90
C VAL A 585 -2.83 -8.82 26.07
N ARG A 586 -3.91 -8.73 26.84
CA ARG A 586 -4.00 -7.85 28.01
C ARG A 586 -3.17 -8.34 29.20
N LYS A 587 -2.85 -9.63 29.25
CA LYS A 587 -2.06 -10.24 30.34
C LYS A 587 -0.54 -10.16 30.11
N TYR A 588 -0.09 -10.34 28.87
CA TYR A 588 1.31 -10.48 28.56
C TYR A 588 1.80 -9.36 27.62
N PRO A 589 2.64 -8.41 28.10
CA PRO A 589 3.08 -7.26 27.30
C PRO A 589 3.79 -7.61 25.98
N ILE A 590 4.37 -8.79 25.86
CA ILE A 590 5.04 -9.26 24.64
C ILE A 590 4.04 -9.63 23.52
N PHE A 591 2.78 -9.93 23.85
CA PHE A 591 1.72 -10.26 22.89
C PHE A 591 0.87 -9.01 22.64
N GLN A 592 0.97 -8.44 21.46
CA GLN A 592 0.36 -7.13 21.17
C GLN A 592 -0.78 -7.20 20.15
N GLY A 593 -1.38 -8.37 19.94
CA GLY A 593 -2.55 -8.53 19.08
C GLY A 593 -2.26 -9.24 17.76
N GLY A 594 -3.00 -8.88 16.73
CA GLY A 594 -2.88 -9.51 15.41
C GLY A 594 -3.87 -8.95 14.40
N PHE A 595 -3.92 -9.60 13.23
CA PHE A 595 -4.78 -9.23 12.11
C PHE A 595 -5.78 -10.36 11.84
N ASP A 596 -7.07 -10.06 11.97
CA ASP A 596 -8.17 -10.99 11.70
C ASP A 596 -8.16 -11.41 10.21
N TRP A 597 -8.39 -12.67 9.90
CA TRP A 597 -8.56 -13.15 8.55
C TRP A 597 -10.04 -13.41 8.25
N ASP A 598 -10.67 -12.61 7.39
CA ASP A 598 -10.17 -11.35 6.87
C ASP A 598 -11.23 -10.23 7.06
N PHE A 599 -11.05 -9.07 6.46
CA PHE A 599 -11.96 -7.95 6.67
C PHE A 599 -13.27 -8.12 5.92
N VAL A 600 -13.24 -8.52 4.64
CA VAL A 600 -14.44 -8.55 3.78
C VAL A 600 -14.56 -9.86 3.01
N ASP A 601 -15.73 -10.50 3.07
CA ASP A 601 -16.06 -11.61 2.19
C ASP A 601 -15.85 -11.21 0.72
N GLN A 602 -15.12 -12.03 -0.03
CA GLN A 602 -14.73 -11.73 -1.40
C GLN A 602 -15.76 -12.22 -2.44
N GLY A 603 -17.02 -12.37 -2.05
CA GLY A 603 -18.09 -12.75 -2.95
C GLY A 603 -18.32 -11.69 -4.03
N LEU A 604 -18.59 -12.14 -5.26
CA LEU A 604 -18.96 -11.31 -6.38
C LEU A 604 -20.48 -11.32 -6.59
N HIS A 605 -21.07 -10.22 -7.03
CA HIS A 605 -22.47 -10.24 -7.45
C HIS A 605 -22.64 -11.11 -8.68
N ARG A 606 -23.64 -11.98 -8.65
CA ARG A 606 -24.03 -12.71 -9.86
C ARG A 606 -24.57 -11.71 -10.87
N LYS A 607 -23.89 -11.58 -12.00
CA LYS A 607 -24.36 -10.75 -13.12
C LYS A 607 -25.52 -11.43 -13.84
N VAL A 608 -26.71 -11.31 -13.29
CA VAL A 608 -27.94 -11.56 -14.06
C VAL A 608 -28.21 -10.31 -14.87
N LEU A 609 -27.90 -10.32 -16.18
CA LEU A 609 -28.30 -9.39 -17.24
C LEU A 609 -28.59 -7.89 -16.90
N LYS A 610 -28.58 -7.49 -15.64
CA LYS A 610 -28.63 -6.11 -15.15
C LYS A 610 -27.74 -6.00 -13.93
N PRO A 611 -26.77 -5.06 -13.89
CA PRO A 611 -25.99 -4.81 -12.69
C PRO A 611 -26.93 -4.42 -11.55
N MET A 612 -26.93 -5.17 -10.46
CA MET A 612 -27.58 -4.75 -9.22
C MET A 612 -26.61 -3.84 -8.49
N THR A 613 -26.84 -2.55 -8.55
CA THR A 613 -26.10 -1.61 -7.70
C THR A 613 -26.80 -1.56 -6.35
N ILE A 614 -26.20 -2.15 -5.34
CA ILE A 614 -26.69 -2.09 -3.98
C ILE A 614 -26.20 -0.78 -3.36
N LYS A 615 -27.15 0.10 -3.07
CA LYS A 615 -26.89 1.36 -2.33
C LYS A 615 -27.27 1.17 -0.87
N ASN A 616 -26.32 1.47 0.02
CA ASN A 616 -26.50 1.43 1.48
C ASN A 616 -26.98 0.07 2.03
N PRO A 617 -26.21 -1.00 1.86
CA PRO A 617 -26.59 -2.34 2.37
C PRO A 617 -26.80 -2.36 3.90
N GLU A 618 -26.14 -1.48 4.65
CA GLU A 618 -26.33 -1.33 6.08
C GLU A 618 -27.75 -0.85 6.49
N LYS A 619 -28.53 -0.38 5.51
CA LYS A 619 -29.93 0.05 5.70
C LYS A 619 -30.94 -0.98 5.18
N MET A 620 -30.47 -2.04 4.57
CA MET A 620 -31.33 -3.09 4.05
C MET A 620 -31.79 -4.04 5.17
N SER A 621 -33.02 -4.48 5.08
CA SER A 621 -33.54 -5.52 5.95
C SER A 621 -32.89 -6.89 5.60
N TYR A 622 -32.91 -7.82 6.55
CA TYR A 622 -32.46 -9.19 6.31
C TYR A 622 -33.17 -9.83 5.11
N GLU A 623 -34.49 -9.57 4.94
CA GLU A 623 -35.30 -10.08 3.82
C GLU A 623 -34.86 -9.50 2.46
N GLU A 624 -34.32 -8.30 2.44
CA GLU A 624 -33.75 -7.69 1.22
C GLU A 624 -32.36 -8.24 0.94
N LEU A 625 -31.49 -8.31 1.96
CA LEU A 625 -30.13 -8.84 1.85
C LEU A 625 -30.11 -10.29 1.30
N ARG A 626 -30.95 -11.17 1.81
CA ARG A 626 -30.98 -12.58 1.36
C ARG A 626 -31.48 -12.80 -0.07
N LYS A 627 -31.97 -11.76 -0.75
CA LYS A 627 -32.33 -11.83 -2.17
C LYS A 627 -31.16 -11.53 -3.09
N ILE A 628 -30.03 -11.08 -2.53
CA ILE A 628 -28.82 -10.81 -3.29
C ILE A 628 -28.11 -12.14 -3.51
N GLU A 629 -27.81 -12.44 -4.76
CA GLU A 629 -27.03 -13.62 -5.12
C GLU A 629 -25.55 -13.26 -5.23
N TYR A 630 -24.72 -13.91 -4.41
CA TYR A 630 -23.28 -13.86 -4.51
C TYR A 630 -22.73 -15.11 -5.18
N CYS A 631 -21.63 -14.96 -5.90
CA CYS A 631 -20.84 -16.02 -6.47
C CYS A 631 -19.48 -16.11 -5.80
N TYR A 632 -18.97 -17.32 -5.73
CA TYR A 632 -17.61 -17.65 -5.29
C TYR A 632 -16.94 -18.59 -6.29
N GLY A 633 -15.79 -19.15 -5.96
CA GLY A 633 -15.05 -20.04 -6.84
C GLY A 633 -15.89 -21.23 -7.32
N GLY A 634 -15.79 -21.59 -8.60
CA GLY A 634 -16.51 -22.69 -9.22
C GLY A 634 -17.93 -22.37 -9.69
N ASP A 635 -18.46 -21.17 -9.39
CA ASP A 635 -19.82 -20.80 -9.82
C ASP A 635 -19.91 -20.37 -11.29
N TYR A 636 -18.79 -20.04 -11.92
CA TYR A 636 -18.75 -19.49 -13.27
C TYR A 636 -18.59 -20.56 -14.35
N ASN A 637 -17.74 -21.56 -14.12
CA ASN A 637 -17.54 -22.68 -15.02
C ASN A 637 -17.01 -23.92 -14.28
N SER A 638 -16.92 -25.05 -14.98
CA SER A 638 -16.38 -26.31 -14.44
C SER A 638 -14.98 -26.66 -14.98
N TYR A 639 -14.39 -25.77 -15.76
CA TYR A 639 -13.09 -25.97 -16.40
C TYR A 639 -11.95 -25.45 -15.52
N ASP A 640 -12.06 -24.20 -15.04
CA ASP A 640 -11.06 -23.58 -14.20
C ASP A 640 -10.94 -24.29 -12.84
N PRO A 641 -9.73 -24.39 -12.27
CA PRO A 641 -9.58 -24.88 -10.90
C PRO A 641 -10.31 -23.97 -9.92
N SER A 642 -10.77 -24.56 -8.82
CA SER A 642 -11.53 -23.80 -7.81
C SER A 642 -11.32 -24.35 -6.41
N ASP A 643 -11.23 -23.46 -5.44
CA ASP A 643 -11.33 -23.76 -4.01
C ASP A 643 -12.66 -23.30 -3.40
N ASN A 644 -13.68 -23.16 -4.24
CA ASN A 644 -15.08 -22.89 -3.88
C ASN A 644 -15.24 -21.61 -3.04
N ASN A 645 -15.96 -21.72 -1.91
CA ASN A 645 -16.26 -20.59 -1.03
C ASN A 645 -15.15 -20.27 0.00
N PHE A 646 -13.94 -20.75 -0.22
CA PHE A 646 -12.83 -20.50 0.73
C PHE A 646 -12.41 -19.02 0.78
N ASN A 647 -12.88 -18.21 -0.16
CA ASN A 647 -12.72 -16.76 -0.20
C ASN A 647 -13.81 -15.98 0.58
N CYS A 648 -14.69 -16.67 1.32
CA CYS A 648 -15.77 -16.04 2.10
C CYS A 648 -15.47 -16.18 3.59
N ASN A 649 -14.53 -15.39 4.08
CA ASN A 649 -14.00 -15.41 5.45
C ASN A 649 -13.92 -14.01 6.09
N GLY A 650 -14.76 -13.09 5.59
CA GLY A 650 -14.79 -11.71 6.05
C GLY A 650 -15.50 -11.48 7.38
N ILE A 651 -14.97 -10.53 8.18
CA ILE A 651 -15.69 -9.93 9.32
C ILE A 651 -17.00 -9.28 8.84
N ILE A 652 -17.02 -8.80 7.61
CA ILE A 652 -18.17 -8.19 6.96
C ILE A 652 -18.43 -8.85 5.60
N GLY A 653 -19.68 -8.81 5.15
CA GLY A 653 -20.07 -9.32 3.83
C GLY A 653 -19.61 -8.44 2.68
N PRO A 654 -19.76 -8.93 1.43
CA PRO A 654 -19.24 -8.24 0.22
C PRO A 654 -19.76 -6.82 0.05
N ASP A 655 -21.00 -6.57 0.44
CA ASP A 655 -21.64 -5.24 0.39
C ASP A 655 -21.43 -4.42 1.66
N ARG A 656 -20.50 -4.85 2.53
CA ARG A 656 -20.10 -4.19 3.78
C ARG A 656 -21.17 -4.27 4.88
N GLN A 657 -22.13 -5.19 4.80
CA GLN A 657 -22.99 -5.55 5.92
C GLN A 657 -22.18 -6.33 6.97
N LEU A 658 -22.51 -6.12 8.25
CA LEU A 658 -21.81 -6.79 9.34
C LEU A 658 -22.21 -8.26 9.42
N ASN A 659 -21.24 -9.16 9.44
CA ASN A 659 -21.45 -10.55 9.82
C ASN A 659 -21.61 -10.70 11.34
N PRO A 660 -22.20 -11.78 11.85
CA PRO A 660 -22.43 -11.93 13.31
C PRO A 660 -21.18 -11.77 14.16
N HIS A 661 -20.04 -12.30 13.72
CA HIS A 661 -18.77 -12.22 14.44
C HIS A 661 -18.14 -10.81 14.43
N ALA A 662 -18.60 -9.88 13.59
CA ALA A 662 -18.16 -8.48 13.63
C ALA A 662 -18.45 -7.83 14.99
N TYR A 663 -19.54 -8.23 15.67
CA TYR A 663 -19.91 -7.72 16.98
C TYR A 663 -18.95 -8.20 18.06
N GLU A 664 -18.46 -9.45 17.99
CA GLU A 664 -17.42 -9.94 18.90
C GLU A 664 -16.10 -9.22 18.67
N VAL A 665 -15.69 -9.04 17.40
CA VAL A 665 -14.49 -8.26 17.04
C VAL A 665 -14.59 -6.85 17.64
N ALA A 666 -15.71 -6.15 17.41
CA ALA A 666 -15.92 -4.80 17.94
C ALA A 666 -15.83 -4.76 19.46
N TYR A 667 -16.39 -5.78 20.15
CA TYR A 667 -16.37 -5.88 21.60
C TYR A 667 -14.96 -6.14 22.15
N GLN A 668 -14.21 -7.09 21.57
CA GLN A 668 -12.87 -7.41 22.03
C GLN A 668 -11.84 -6.31 21.70
N TYR A 669 -12.08 -5.57 20.63
CA TYR A 669 -11.21 -4.47 20.19
C TYR A 669 -11.53 -3.11 20.82
N GLN A 670 -12.60 -3.00 21.63
CA GLN A 670 -12.96 -1.71 22.22
C GLN A 670 -11.84 -1.12 23.08
N ASN A 671 -11.77 0.20 23.12
CA ASN A 671 -10.78 0.95 23.91
C ASN A 671 -11.36 1.51 25.21
N ILE A 672 -12.68 1.43 25.39
CA ILE A 672 -13.37 1.96 26.56
C ILE A 672 -14.17 0.84 27.20
N TRP A 673 -13.88 0.57 28.45
CA TRP A 673 -14.50 -0.52 29.19
C TRP A 673 -15.33 0.03 30.33
N ALA A 674 -16.64 -0.18 30.29
CA ALA A 674 -17.53 0.14 31.39
C ALA A 674 -17.88 -1.15 32.14
N THR A 675 -17.66 -1.17 33.45
CA THR A 675 -17.92 -2.33 34.27
C THR A 675 -18.69 -1.89 35.54
N LEU A 676 -19.72 -2.65 35.89
CA LEU A 676 -20.49 -2.41 37.11
C LEU A 676 -19.58 -2.64 38.34
N LYS A 677 -19.50 -1.65 39.22
CA LYS A 677 -18.75 -1.72 40.49
C LYS A 677 -19.68 -2.01 41.70
N ASP A 678 -20.77 -1.25 41.82
CA ASP A 678 -21.74 -1.42 42.91
C ASP A 678 -23.13 -1.00 42.37
N ALA A 679 -23.98 -2.02 42.16
CA ALA A 679 -25.32 -1.78 41.64
C ALA A 679 -26.17 -0.94 42.60
N ALA A 680 -26.09 -1.21 43.92
CA ALA A 680 -26.91 -0.52 44.91
C ALA A 680 -26.60 0.97 45.02
N LYS A 681 -25.39 1.40 44.60
CA LYS A 681 -24.95 2.79 44.56
C LYS A 681 -24.95 3.39 43.18
N GLY A 682 -25.28 2.64 42.15
CA GLY A 682 -25.16 3.07 40.78
C GLY A 682 -23.71 3.30 40.33
N GLU A 683 -22.72 2.69 40.99
CA GLU A 683 -21.30 2.91 40.66
C GLU A 683 -20.86 2.07 39.47
N VAL A 684 -20.32 2.75 38.45
CA VAL A 684 -19.75 2.15 37.25
C VAL A 684 -18.30 2.62 37.09
N ASN A 685 -17.39 1.67 36.89
CA ASN A 685 -16.01 1.96 36.53
C ASN A 685 -15.89 2.11 35.01
N VAL A 686 -15.25 3.20 34.56
CA VAL A 686 -14.86 3.39 33.16
C VAL A 686 -13.33 3.31 33.08
N TYR A 687 -12.81 2.33 32.35
CA TYR A 687 -11.38 2.18 32.05
C TYR A 687 -11.10 2.62 30.61
N ASN A 688 -10.10 3.47 30.45
CA ASN A 688 -9.61 3.94 29.15
C ASN A 688 -8.38 3.13 28.72
N GLU A 689 -8.52 2.25 27.72
CA GLU A 689 -7.43 1.43 27.15
C GLU A 689 -6.65 2.17 26.02
N ASN A 690 -7.04 3.42 25.67
CA ASN A 690 -6.26 4.22 24.72
C ASN A 690 -4.86 4.55 25.28
N PHE A 691 -3.90 4.74 24.38
CA PHE A 691 -2.52 5.09 24.69
C PHE A 691 -2.25 6.59 24.63
N PHE A 692 -3.02 7.34 23.82
CA PHE A 692 -2.75 8.75 23.52
C PHE A 692 -3.94 9.66 23.80
N ARG A 693 -5.17 9.13 23.74
CA ARG A 693 -6.42 9.91 23.86
C ARG A 693 -7.01 9.73 25.25
N ASP A 694 -7.35 10.84 25.90
CA ASP A 694 -8.27 10.85 27.04
C ASP A 694 -9.73 10.73 26.59
N LEU A 695 -10.67 10.66 27.54
CA LEU A 695 -12.10 10.54 27.25
C LEU A 695 -12.87 11.86 27.43
N SER A 696 -12.21 13.00 27.42
CA SER A 696 -12.85 14.32 27.61
C SER A 696 -13.92 14.63 26.53
N ASN A 697 -13.79 14.02 25.35
CA ASN A 697 -14.76 14.17 24.25
C ASN A 697 -15.85 13.09 24.22
N TYR A 698 -15.97 12.29 25.29
CA TYR A 698 -16.95 11.23 25.38
C TYR A 698 -17.98 11.51 26.47
N ALA A 699 -19.14 10.88 26.33
CA ALA A 699 -20.18 10.85 27.33
C ALA A 699 -20.52 9.40 27.69
N LEU A 700 -20.86 9.14 28.95
CA LEU A 700 -21.34 7.86 29.42
C LEU A 700 -22.87 7.84 29.37
N ALA A 701 -23.41 7.20 28.32
CA ALA A 701 -24.85 6.92 28.26
C ALA A 701 -25.16 5.64 29.06
N TRP A 702 -26.27 5.63 29.76
CA TRP A 702 -26.73 4.51 30.55
C TRP A 702 -28.24 4.29 30.41
N SER A 703 -28.66 3.05 30.60
CA SER A 703 -30.09 2.70 30.76
C SER A 703 -30.25 1.63 31.86
N LEU A 704 -31.32 1.73 32.62
CA LEU A 704 -31.79 0.72 33.55
C LEU A 704 -32.85 -0.10 32.86
N ILE A 705 -32.64 -1.42 32.82
CA ILE A 705 -33.55 -2.36 32.20
C ILE A 705 -34.08 -3.30 33.31
N GLU A 706 -35.38 -3.30 33.49
CA GLU A 706 -36.09 -4.14 34.45
C GLU A 706 -37.00 -5.10 33.68
N ASP A 707 -36.83 -6.41 33.88
CA ASP A 707 -37.59 -7.45 33.17
C ASP A 707 -37.64 -7.28 31.64
N GLY A 708 -36.53 -6.78 31.05
CA GLY A 708 -36.41 -6.57 29.62
C GLY A 708 -36.98 -5.23 29.09
N VAL A 709 -37.49 -4.38 29.98
CA VAL A 709 -38.03 -3.06 29.65
C VAL A 709 -37.12 -1.99 30.20
N GLU A 710 -36.75 -1.02 29.35
CA GLU A 710 -36.01 0.16 29.79
C GLU A 710 -36.93 1.07 30.63
N THR A 711 -36.58 1.22 31.91
CA THR A 711 -37.35 2.03 32.83
C THR A 711 -36.77 3.42 33.09
N GLN A 712 -35.45 3.53 33.02
CA GLN A 712 -34.74 4.81 33.19
C GLN A 712 -33.54 4.86 32.27
N ASN A 713 -33.15 6.06 31.83
CA ASN A 713 -31.92 6.29 31.09
C ASN A 713 -31.36 7.69 31.37
N GLY A 714 -30.11 7.90 30.94
CA GLY A 714 -29.48 9.21 31.09
C GLY A 714 -28.08 9.25 30.47
N THR A 715 -27.43 10.39 30.61
CA THR A 715 -26.10 10.63 30.09
C THR A 715 -25.28 11.43 31.09
N ILE A 716 -24.04 11.01 31.33
CA ILE A 716 -23.02 11.76 32.07
C ILE A 716 -22.05 12.31 31.00
N ALA A 717 -22.05 13.65 30.85
CA ALA A 717 -21.13 14.33 29.93
C ALA A 717 -19.72 14.46 30.53
N ASP A 718 -18.76 14.79 29.68
CA ASP A 718 -17.39 15.19 30.05
C ASP A 718 -16.69 14.19 30.98
N ILE A 719 -16.68 12.94 30.55
CA ILE A 719 -16.00 11.86 31.30
C ILE A 719 -14.48 11.94 31.14
N GLU A 720 -13.81 12.77 31.89
CA GLU A 720 -12.35 12.87 31.86
C GLU A 720 -11.72 11.62 32.48
N VAL A 721 -11.20 10.73 31.62
CA VAL A 721 -10.42 9.55 32.00
C VAL A 721 -9.15 9.52 31.18
N ALA A 722 -8.01 9.74 31.80
CA ALA A 722 -6.72 9.71 31.11
C ALA A 722 -6.38 8.29 30.58
N PRO A 723 -5.46 8.18 29.60
CA PRO A 723 -4.99 6.88 29.10
C PRO A 723 -4.56 5.93 30.22
N HIS A 724 -4.97 4.66 30.13
CA HIS A 724 -4.72 3.59 31.11
C HIS A 724 -5.18 3.88 32.54
N GLN A 725 -6.15 4.79 32.71
CA GLN A 725 -6.76 5.07 34.02
C GLN A 725 -8.18 4.53 34.10
N THR A 726 -8.60 4.27 35.32
CA THR A 726 -9.99 3.91 35.66
C THR A 726 -10.58 5.01 36.53
N LYS A 727 -11.79 5.46 36.20
CA LYS A 727 -12.56 6.40 37.01
C LYS A 727 -13.95 5.83 37.30
N THR A 728 -14.41 5.99 38.55
CA THR A 728 -15.77 5.57 38.95
C THR A 728 -16.73 6.73 38.72
N PHE A 729 -17.86 6.43 38.10
CA PHE A 729 -18.98 7.36 37.89
C PHE A 729 -20.20 6.82 38.61
N THR A 730 -21.05 7.71 39.16
CA THR A 730 -22.33 7.33 39.76
C THR A 730 -23.43 7.60 38.76
N VAL A 731 -24.12 6.57 38.36
CA VAL A 731 -25.31 6.64 37.50
C VAL A 731 -26.51 6.95 38.40
N PRO A 732 -27.19 8.07 38.17
CA PRO A 732 -28.32 8.47 39.02
C PRO A 732 -29.60 7.75 38.57
N TYR A 733 -29.91 6.62 39.17
CA TYR A 733 -31.19 5.92 39.01
C TYR A 733 -31.85 5.72 40.37
N ASP A 734 -33.19 5.73 40.39
CA ASP A 734 -34.02 5.55 41.56
C ASP A 734 -34.40 4.08 41.80
#